data_8b0547b7c28869e668d438d96f7053b4
#
_entry.id   8b0547b7c28869e668d438d96f7053b4
#
_cell.length_a   1.000
_cell.length_b   1.000
_cell.length_c   1.000
_cell.angle_alpha   90.00
_cell.angle_beta   90.00
_cell.angle_gamma   90.00
#
_symmetry.space_group_name_H-M   'P 1'
#
loop_
_entity.id
_entity.type
_entity.pdbx_description
1 polymer ?
#
loop_
_entity_poly.entity_id
_entity_poly.type
_entity_poly.pdbx_seq_one_letter_code
_entity_poly.pdbx_strand_id
1 'polypeptide(L)'
;MNRIYSLRYSSVARGFIAVSEFARKCNLKSVGRLRLPVLLLTSVLFSAGGFAGTVNNELGYQLFRDFAENKGMFRPGATNIAIYNKQGELVGTLDKAAMPDLSSVNSGSGVATLINPQYIASVKHNGGYTNVSFGDSENRYNIVDRNNATSLDFHAPRLDKLVTEVAPTAVTAQGAVAGAYKDKERYPVFYRLGSGTQYIKNSNGQLTQVGGAYSWLTGGTVGSLSSYQNGEMISTSSGLVFDYQLNGAMPIYGEAGDSGSPLFAFDTVQNKWVLVGVLTAGNGPGGRGNNWAVIPLDFIEQKFNEDNDAPVTFSSSEGGVLEWSFDSSTGVGTLTQGTITYDMHGQLGNDLNAGKNLEFLGQNGQIELKDSVSQGAGSLTFRDNYTVTTSNGSTWTGAGIIVDKGVSVNWLVNGEAGDNLHKIGEGTLTVQGTGINEGGLKVGDGKVVLSQQADSKGQVQAFSSVNIASGRPTVVLTDDRQVNPDTISWGYRGGILDVNGNDLTFHQLKAADYGAVLANNSDNHASITLDFDTEEYLYHGQLKGNVDVTNVVEVGQSAVLVMDGSADISGKFTQENGRLTLQGHPVIHAYNTQSVADKLAASGDHSVLTQPTSFSQEDWENRSFTFDNLSLKNTDFGLGRNATLNTMLEATDSTVTLGDSRVFIDKNDGNGTTFTLEEGTSEAVKDADRSVFNGGAVLNGKTTLDIMNATFNGDISGHASSHVELSSRSHWNMTKSSTLDSFRSKGGTLSLVTDNWSPKTLTVNTLHASSMNIAMGVSTADNTGDRIDILNKATGGHNTLDLSTLFDQTLTLKNDLTLASAPVGTSHGYFSFASLNRGFTVYTPDTQVQEKDGRVYWQLKSHAGTTESQISP
;
A
#
# COMPACT_ATOMS: atom_id res chain seq x y z
N MET A 1 32.89 9.88 29.65
CA MET A 1 33.70 9.39 28.53
C MET A 1 32.82 9.21 27.34
N ASN A 2 33.10 10.02 26.37
CA ASN A 2 32.22 10.26 25.22
C ASN A 2 32.48 9.26 24.10
N ARG A 3 31.48 8.84 23.63
CA ARG A 3 31.18 7.95 22.59
C ARG A 3 31.89 8.03 21.32
N ILE A 4 32.22 6.84 20.87
CA ILE A 4 33.09 6.52 19.79
C ILE A 4 32.35 6.07 18.53
N TYR A 5 31.01 6.02 18.59
CA TYR A 5 30.19 5.46 17.52
C TYR A 5 29.06 6.36 17.08
N SER A 6 28.82 6.44 15.79
CA SER A 6 27.64 7.04 15.18
C SER A 6 26.87 5.98 14.41
N LEU A 7 25.56 6.13 14.40
CA LEU A 7 24.71 5.29 13.55
C LEU A 7 24.79 5.77 12.10
N ARG A 8 25.06 4.85 11.18
CA ARG A 8 24.98 5.11 9.75
C ARG A 8 24.12 4.06 9.08
N TYR A 9 23.30 4.52 8.16
CA TYR A 9 22.54 3.61 7.33
C TYR A 9 23.49 2.87 6.38
N SER A 10 23.39 1.55 6.37
CA SER A 10 24.13 0.69 5.44
C SER A 10 23.16 0.16 4.38
N SER A 11 23.39 0.48 3.14
CA SER A 11 22.61 -0.05 2.02
C SER A 11 22.81 -1.56 1.85
N VAL A 12 23.95 -2.09 2.30
CA VAL A 12 24.26 -3.52 2.26
C VAL A 12 23.52 -4.27 3.37
N ALA A 13 23.48 -3.70 4.57
CA ALA A 13 22.75 -4.27 5.70
C ALA A 13 21.28 -3.83 5.73
N ARG A 14 20.87 -2.93 4.84
CA ARG A 14 19.52 -2.31 4.79
C ARG A 14 19.05 -1.78 6.14
N GLY A 15 19.97 -1.21 6.92
CA GLY A 15 19.69 -0.69 8.26
C GLY A 15 20.78 0.24 8.76
N PHE A 16 20.57 0.82 9.93
CA PHE A 16 21.58 1.63 10.57
C PHE A 16 22.61 0.73 11.28
N ILE A 17 23.88 1.02 11.06
CA ILE A 17 24.99 0.36 11.74
C ILE A 17 25.75 1.37 12.61
N ALA A 18 26.24 0.90 13.74
CA ALA A 18 27.12 1.70 14.59
C ALA A 18 28.51 1.74 13.96
N VAL A 19 29.00 2.93 13.61
CA VAL A 19 30.34 3.12 13.07
C VAL A 19 31.17 4.00 13.99
N SER A 20 32.46 3.70 14.11
CA SER A 20 33.38 4.50 14.88
C SER A 20 33.49 5.93 14.33
N GLU A 21 33.56 6.91 15.20
CA GLU A 21 33.74 8.31 14.81
C GLU A 21 35.05 8.56 14.03
N PHE A 22 36.03 7.69 14.19
CA PHE A 22 37.27 7.72 13.40
C PHE A 22 37.07 7.35 11.94
N ALA A 23 35.98 6.67 11.58
CA ALA A 23 35.64 6.35 10.21
C ALA A 23 35.14 7.55 9.38
N ARG A 24 34.92 8.71 10.00
CA ARG A 24 34.42 9.91 9.33
C ARG A 24 35.39 10.54 8.33
N LYS A 25 36.66 10.19 8.34
CA LYS A 25 37.70 10.85 7.54
C LYS A 25 38.11 10.11 6.27
N CYS A 26 37.52 8.96 5.98
CA CYS A 26 37.82 8.23 4.76
C CYS A 26 36.77 8.48 3.69
N ASN A 27 37.00 9.48 2.86
CA ASN A 27 36.40 9.53 1.53
C ASN A 27 37.10 8.47 0.69
N LEU A 28 36.47 7.32 0.57
CA LEU A 28 36.95 6.27 -0.30
C LEU A 28 36.67 6.64 -1.75
N LYS A 29 37.63 7.33 -2.37
CA LYS A 29 37.92 7.14 -3.78
C LYS A 29 38.64 5.80 -3.90
N SER A 30 38.13 4.95 -4.76
CA SER A 30 38.65 3.65 -5.08
C SER A 30 40.15 3.72 -5.36
N VAL A 31 40.97 3.08 -4.57
CA VAL A 31 42.32 2.66 -4.94
C VAL A 31 42.63 1.33 -4.25
N GLY A 32 43.28 0.49 -4.99
CA GLY A 32 43.52 -0.90 -4.83
C GLY A 32 44.06 -1.41 -3.49
N ARG A 33 43.95 -2.69 -3.41
CA ARG A 33 44.40 -3.61 -2.36
C ARG A 33 45.70 -3.19 -1.65
N LEU A 34 45.56 -2.83 -0.38
CA LEU A 34 46.68 -2.90 0.55
C LEU A 34 46.28 -3.81 1.71
N ARG A 35 46.99 -4.90 1.84
CA ARG A 35 46.98 -5.79 3.02
C ARG A 35 47.61 -5.02 4.18
N LEU A 36 46.81 -4.75 5.22
CA LEU A 36 47.30 -4.27 6.48
C LEU A 36 47.26 -5.40 7.51
N PRO A 37 48.28 -5.51 8.36
CA PRO A 37 48.38 -6.58 9.35
C PRO A 37 47.35 -6.35 10.46
N VAL A 38 46.76 -7.44 10.89
CA VAL A 38 45.87 -7.50 12.05
C VAL A 38 46.71 -7.20 13.30
N LEU A 39 46.56 -5.99 13.84
CA LEU A 39 46.97 -5.74 15.21
C LEU A 39 45.81 -6.13 16.11
N LEU A 40 45.96 -7.23 16.83
CA LEU A 40 45.10 -7.59 17.96
C LEU A 40 45.30 -6.55 19.05
N LEU A 41 44.43 -5.54 19.12
CA LEU A 41 44.22 -4.78 20.34
C LEU A 41 43.09 -5.49 21.13
N THR A 42 43.52 -6.25 22.13
CA THR A 42 42.64 -6.66 23.21
C THR A 42 42.33 -5.42 24.05
N SER A 43 41.34 -4.63 23.59
CA SER A 43 40.66 -3.71 24.46
C SER A 43 39.64 -4.51 25.23
N VAL A 44 39.81 -4.59 26.52
CA VAL A 44 38.73 -4.98 27.45
C VAL A 44 37.67 -3.93 27.30
N LEU A 45 36.73 -4.17 26.40
CA LEU A 45 35.50 -3.44 26.29
C LEU A 45 34.62 -3.88 27.46
N PHE A 46 34.53 -3.03 28.47
CA PHE A 46 33.31 -2.98 29.19
C PHE A 46 32.23 -2.59 28.17
N SER A 47 31.70 -3.57 27.51
CA SER A 47 30.46 -3.44 26.75
C SER A 47 29.38 -3.14 27.80
N ALA A 48 28.98 -1.91 27.91
CA ALA A 48 27.57 -1.64 28.18
C ALA A 48 26.87 -2.32 27.01
N GLY A 49 26.63 -3.60 27.17
CA GLY A 49 26.09 -4.49 26.15
C GLY A 49 24.75 -3.96 25.70
N GLY A 50 24.65 -3.70 24.44
CA GLY A 50 23.41 -3.31 23.82
C GLY A 50 22.58 -4.53 23.44
N PHE A 51 21.39 -4.69 24.03
CA PHE A 51 20.50 -5.83 23.83
C PHE A 51 19.06 -5.36 23.62
N ALA A 52 18.33 -5.93 22.65
CA ALA A 52 16.94 -5.54 22.49
C ALA A 52 16.03 -6.60 21.92
N GLY A 53 14.81 -6.63 22.39
CA GLY A 53 13.78 -7.49 21.88
C GLY A 53 13.93 -8.94 22.29
N THR A 54 13.79 -9.21 23.59
CA THR A 54 13.59 -10.58 24.08
C THR A 54 12.14 -10.95 23.99
N VAL A 55 11.83 -12.05 23.30
CA VAL A 55 10.51 -12.66 23.17
C VAL A 55 10.55 -14.10 23.66
N ASN A 56 9.38 -14.67 23.97
CA ASN A 56 9.28 -16.08 24.35
C ASN A 56 9.38 -17.00 23.12
N ASN A 57 9.65 -18.26 23.35
CA ASN A 57 9.70 -19.27 22.30
C ASN A 57 8.35 -19.96 22.02
N GLU A 58 7.28 -19.56 22.67
CA GLU A 58 5.94 -20.13 22.48
C GLU A 58 5.23 -19.53 21.27
N LEU A 59 5.47 -18.26 20.98
CA LEU A 59 4.91 -17.53 19.84
C LEU A 59 5.86 -17.57 18.66
N GLY A 60 5.31 -17.62 17.45
CA GLY A 60 6.09 -17.47 16.24
C GLY A 60 6.77 -16.11 16.17
N TYR A 61 8.05 -16.07 15.88
CA TYR A 61 8.84 -14.85 15.82
C TYR A 61 8.33 -13.85 14.78
N GLN A 62 7.75 -14.36 13.68
CA GLN A 62 7.14 -13.51 12.64
C GLN A 62 6.07 -12.56 13.18
N LEU A 63 5.33 -12.96 14.21
CA LEU A 63 4.31 -12.12 14.84
C LEU A 63 4.90 -10.80 15.36
N PHE A 64 6.05 -10.88 16.03
CA PHE A 64 6.72 -9.68 16.58
C PHE A 64 7.32 -8.80 15.50
N ARG A 65 7.74 -9.41 14.39
CA ARG A 65 8.22 -8.69 13.20
C ARG A 65 7.07 -7.91 12.55
N ASP A 66 5.98 -8.59 12.25
CA ASP A 66 4.80 -7.99 11.59
C ASP A 66 4.14 -6.92 12.46
N PHE A 67 4.07 -7.17 13.77
CA PHE A 67 3.55 -6.19 14.73
C PHE A 67 4.28 -4.85 14.63
N ALA A 68 5.60 -4.86 14.70
CA ALA A 68 6.42 -3.65 14.71
C ALA A 68 6.31 -2.82 13.43
N GLU A 69 6.07 -3.46 12.30
CA GLU A 69 6.02 -2.82 10.99
C GLU A 69 4.59 -2.63 10.45
N ASN A 70 3.57 -2.89 11.27
CA ASN A 70 2.16 -2.82 10.84
C ASN A 70 1.87 -3.68 9.60
N LYS A 71 2.43 -4.88 9.56
CA LYS A 71 2.26 -5.82 8.44
C LYS A 71 1.46 -7.05 8.84
N GLY A 72 1.07 -7.85 7.85
CA GLY A 72 0.24 -9.01 8.09
C GLY A 72 -1.09 -8.63 8.74
N MET A 73 -1.44 -9.32 9.82
CA MET A 73 -2.67 -9.05 10.58
C MET A 73 -2.63 -7.77 11.42
N PHE A 74 -1.46 -7.12 11.54
CA PHE A 74 -1.27 -5.94 12.38
C PHE A 74 -1.37 -4.63 11.60
N ARG A 75 -2.30 -4.54 10.67
CA ARG A 75 -2.57 -3.30 9.93
C ARG A 75 -3.12 -2.23 10.86
N PRO A 76 -2.79 -0.95 10.64
CA PRO A 76 -3.39 0.13 11.41
C PRO A 76 -4.93 0.04 11.38
N GLY A 77 -5.54 0.15 12.55
CA GLY A 77 -6.99 0.06 12.68
C GLY A 77 -7.55 -1.35 12.80
N ALA A 78 -6.76 -2.41 12.68
CA ALA A 78 -7.21 -3.78 12.89
C ALA A 78 -7.69 -3.98 14.33
N THR A 79 -8.81 -4.67 14.50
CA THR A 79 -9.44 -4.91 15.80
C THR A 79 -9.51 -6.40 16.13
N ASN A 80 -9.54 -6.71 17.42
CA ASN A 80 -9.74 -8.08 17.93
C ASN A 80 -8.76 -9.09 17.30
N ILE A 81 -7.48 -8.74 17.30
CA ILE A 81 -6.43 -9.58 16.71
C ILE A 81 -6.15 -10.74 17.67
N ALA A 82 -6.54 -11.96 17.26
CA ALA A 82 -6.30 -13.16 18.04
C ALA A 82 -4.85 -13.63 17.85
N ILE A 83 -4.19 -13.93 18.97
CA ILE A 83 -2.80 -14.39 18.97
C ILE A 83 -2.77 -15.86 19.39
N TYR A 84 -2.22 -16.69 18.52
CA TYR A 84 -2.08 -18.13 18.72
C TYR A 84 -0.60 -18.48 18.91
N ASN A 85 -0.34 -19.47 19.79
CA ASN A 85 0.99 -20.03 19.93
C ASN A 85 1.34 -20.98 18.77
N LYS A 86 2.56 -21.51 18.78
CA LYS A 86 3.04 -22.45 17.76
C LYS A 86 2.22 -23.74 17.67
N GLN A 87 1.50 -24.11 18.72
CA GLN A 87 0.60 -25.26 18.76
C GLN A 87 -0.82 -24.94 18.29
N GLY A 88 -1.09 -23.69 17.91
CA GLY A 88 -2.41 -23.24 17.48
C GLY A 88 -3.38 -22.93 18.62
N GLU A 89 -2.90 -22.80 19.86
CA GLU A 89 -3.72 -22.44 21.02
C GLU A 89 -3.80 -20.93 21.16
N LEU A 90 -4.99 -20.41 21.46
CA LEU A 90 -5.21 -18.98 21.70
C LEU A 90 -4.55 -18.57 23.03
N VAL A 91 -3.59 -17.67 22.96
CA VAL A 91 -2.93 -17.12 24.19
C VAL A 91 -3.51 -15.78 24.62
N GLY A 92 -4.20 -15.08 23.76
CA GLY A 92 -4.85 -13.82 24.05
C GLY A 92 -5.31 -13.11 22.77
N THR A 93 -6.00 -12.00 22.98
CA THR A 93 -6.52 -11.18 21.87
C THR A 93 -6.17 -9.72 22.13
N LEU A 94 -5.74 -9.03 21.10
CA LEU A 94 -5.54 -7.57 21.15
C LEU A 94 -6.89 -6.90 20.92
N ASP A 95 -7.67 -6.76 22.02
CA ASP A 95 -9.08 -6.37 21.98
C ASP A 95 -9.38 -5.04 22.70
N LYS A 96 -8.40 -4.43 23.36
CA LYS A 96 -8.61 -3.21 24.16
C LYS A 96 -8.65 -1.94 23.31
N ALA A 97 -7.98 -1.96 22.16
CA ALA A 97 -7.94 -0.85 21.22
C ALA A 97 -7.61 -1.37 19.82
N ALA A 98 -7.98 -0.61 18.79
CA ALA A 98 -7.54 -0.88 17.42
C ALA A 98 -6.03 -0.77 17.32
N MET A 99 -5.42 -1.51 16.40
CA MET A 99 -3.97 -1.48 16.17
C MET A 99 -3.52 -0.06 15.82
N PRO A 100 -2.51 0.50 16.50
CA PRO A 100 -2.01 1.82 16.18
C PRO A 100 -1.27 1.86 14.84
N ASP A 101 -1.22 3.04 14.25
CA ASP A 101 -0.28 3.34 13.19
C ASP A 101 1.08 3.66 13.81
N LEU A 102 2.05 2.77 13.63
CA LEU A 102 3.39 2.87 14.18
C LEU A 102 4.38 3.60 13.24
N SER A 103 3.90 4.18 12.16
CA SER A 103 4.74 4.82 11.13
C SER A 103 5.50 6.05 11.61
N SER A 104 5.08 6.67 12.73
CA SER A 104 5.80 7.78 13.36
C SER A 104 7.16 7.38 13.97
N VAL A 105 7.39 6.10 14.17
CA VAL A 105 8.68 5.58 14.65
C VAL A 105 9.64 5.51 13.48
N ASN A 106 10.88 5.96 13.68
CA ASN A 106 11.84 5.98 12.59
C ASN A 106 12.10 4.58 12.04
N SER A 107 12.05 4.47 10.74
CA SER A 107 12.22 3.19 10.03
C SER A 107 13.64 2.63 10.22
N GLY A 108 13.74 1.32 10.30
CA GLY A 108 14.99 0.60 10.42
C GLY A 108 15.49 0.46 11.85
N SER A 109 15.72 1.53 12.58
CA SER A 109 16.31 1.44 13.92
C SER A 109 15.34 1.62 15.09
N GLY A 110 14.20 2.28 14.88
CA GLY A 110 13.18 2.42 15.92
C GLY A 110 13.63 3.16 17.19
N VAL A 111 14.65 4.00 17.10
CA VAL A 111 15.24 4.69 18.26
C VAL A 111 14.65 6.07 18.52
N ALA A 112 13.79 6.54 17.65
CA ALA A 112 13.19 7.87 17.73
C ALA A 112 11.77 7.84 17.15
N THR A 113 10.91 8.68 17.70
CA THR A 113 9.50 8.80 17.31
C THR A 113 9.17 10.24 16.96
N LEU A 114 8.52 10.47 15.82
CA LEU A 114 8.10 11.78 15.38
C LEU A 114 6.95 12.29 16.26
N ILE A 115 7.17 13.39 16.96
CA ILE A 115 6.19 14.00 17.88
C ILE A 115 5.62 15.34 17.37
N ASN A 116 6.25 15.91 16.37
CA ASN A 116 5.90 17.15 15.70
C ASN A 116 6.44 17.02 14.26
N PRO A 117 5.93 17.74 13.26
CA PRO A 117 6.44 17.59 11.89
C PRO A 117 7.96 17.73 11.73
N GLN A 118 8.66 18.31 12.72
CA GLN A 118 10.09 18.58 12.64
C GLN A 118 10.89 18.08 13.86
N TYR A 119 10.22 17.45 14.84
CA TYR A 119 10.89 17.02 16.08
C TYR A 119 10.62 15.56 16.37
N ILE A 120 11.66 14.89 16.86
CA ILE A 120 11.59 13.50 17.32
C ILE A 120 11.85 13.42 18.83
N ALA A 121 11.34 12.36 19.44
CA ALA A 121 11.60 12.04 20.84
C ALA A 121 12.49 10.81 20.95
N SER A 122 13.56 10.90 21.73
CA SER A 122 14.50 9.81 22.00
C SER A 122 15.24 10.06 23.31
N VAL A 123 16.31 9.32 23.55
CA VAL A 123 17.16 9.49 24.73
C VAL A 123 18.46 10.21 24.39
N LYS A 124 18.92 11.09 25.27
CA LYS A 124 20.13 11.88 25.03
C LYS A 124 21.40 11.05 24.99
N HIS A 125 21.44 9.87 25.63
CA HIS A 125 22.61 9.01 25.55
C HIS A 125 22.80 8.38 24.16
N ASN A 126 21.81 8.42 23.26
CA ASN A 126 21.95 8.10 21.84
C ASN A 126 22.58 9.31 21.09
N GLY A 127 23.79 9.66 21.41
CA GLY A 127 24.48 10.79 20.78
C GLY A 127 25.08 10.50 19.41
N GLY A 128 24.99 9.26 18.93
CA GLY A 128 25.75 8.83 17.75
C GLY A 128 24.99 8.99 16.41
N TYR A 129 23.68 9.00 16.40
CA TYR A 129 22.91 9.15 15.16
C TYR A 129 22.81 10.62 14.73
N THR A 130 22.87 10.86 13.43
CA THR A 130 22.87 12.22 12.85
C THR A 130 21.66 12.49 11.95
N ASN A 131 20.92 11.44 11.62
CA ASN A 131 19.72 11.54 10.79
C ASN A 131 18.74 10.42 11.15
N VAL A 132 17.51 10.61 10.73
CA VAL A 132 16.43 9.61 10.81
C VAL A 132 15.69 9.57 9.48
N SER A 133 14.99 8.45 9.26
CA SER A 133 14.08 8.28 8.12
C SER A 133 12.78 7.65 8.59
N PHE A 134 11.74 7.76 7.76
CA PHE A 134 10.41 7.25 8.06
C PHE A 134 9.84 6.50 6.85
N GLY A 135 8.88 5.63 7.11
CA GLY A 135 8.19 4.90 6.07
C GLY A 135 9.12 4.01 5.25
N ASP A 136 9.30 4.33 3.98
CA ASP A 136 10.15 3.58 3.03
C ASP A 136 11.65 3.87 3.16
N SER A 137 12.05 4.74 4.06
CA SER A 137 13.45 5.15 4.29
C SER A 137 14.13 5.88 3.11
N GLU A 138 13.37 6.36 2.14
CA GLU A 138 13.92 7.06 0.98
C GLU A 138 14.47 8.45 1.30
N ASN A 139 13.90 9.14 2.29
CA ASN A 139 14.36 10.46 2.73
C ASN A 139 15.08 10.38 4.07
N ARG A 140 16.23 11.04 4.14
CA ARG A 140 16.98 11.24 5.38
C ARG A 140 16.75 12.65 5.89
N TYR A 141 16.34 12.74 7.15
CA TYR A 141 16.17 13.98 7.86
C TYR A 141 17.34 14.19 8.80
N ASN A 142 18.11 15.23 8.59
CA ASN A 142 19.31 15.51 9.40
C ASN A 142 18.94 16.21 10.69
N ILE A 143 19.63 15.84 11.77
CA ILE A 143 19.49 16.51 13.07
C ILE A 143 20.30 17.79 13.05
N VAL A 144 19.66 18.92 13.35
CA VAL A 144 20.29 20.24 13.41
C VAL A 144 20.47 20.75 14.83
N ASP A 145 19.67 20.26 15.77
CA ASP A 145 19.80 20.51 17.19
C ASP A 145 19.34 19.28 17.97
N ARG A 146 20.09 18.86 18.95
CA ARG A 146 19.77 17.67 19.74
C ARG A 146 18.76 17.91 20.85
N ASN A 147 18.68 19.12 21.36
CA ASN A 147 17.77 19.47 22.44
C ASN A 147 17.85 18.49 23.63
N ASN A 148 19.06 18.30 24.16
CA ASN A 148 19.25 17.40 25.31
C ASN A 148 18.67 18.00 26.58
N ALA A 149 17.85 17.22 27.29
CA ALA A 149 17.39 17.59 28.62
C ALA A 149 18.57 17.60 29.63
N THR A 150 18.45 18.43 30.69
CA THR A 150 19.55 18.61 31.64
C THR A 150 19.74 17.40 32.54
N SER A 151 18.67 16.89 33.11
CA SER A 151 18.71 15.85 34.13
C SER A 151 18.10 14.52 33.66
N LEU A 152 17.04 14.60 32.88
CA LEU A 152 16.37 13.43 32.34
C LEU A 152 17.10 12.90 31.10
N ASP A 153 17.21 11.59 30.98
CA ASP A 153 17.76 10.96 29.78
C ASP A 153 16.75 11.01 28.63
N PHE A 154 16.59 12.20 28.11
CA PHE A 154 15.63 12.54 27.07
C PHE A 154 16.19 13.62 26.17
N HIS A 155 15.87 13.55 24.89
CA HIS A 155 16.08 14.65 23.96
C HIS A 155 14.98 14.72 22.90
N ALA A 156 14.77 15.91 22.36
CA ALA A 156 13.81 16.16 21.29
C ALA A 156 14.51 16.82 20.09
N PRO A 157 15.30 16.07 19.33
CA PRO A 157 16.05 16.63 18.20
C PRO A 157 15.18 17.32 17.17
N ARG A 158 15.67 18.46 16.68
CA ARG A 158 15.10 19.21 15.57
C ARG A 158 15.66 18.67 14.25
N LEU A 159 14.79 18.47 13.26
CA LEU A 159 15.14 18.02 11.92
C LEU A 159 15.28 19.20 10.95
N ASP A 160 16.07 19.03 9.90
CA ASP A 160 16.34 20.07 8.89
C ASP A 160 15.15 20.34 7.96
N LYS A 161 14.25 19.37 7.81
CA LYS A 161 13.07 19.46 6.96
C LYS A 161 11.82 18.96 7.69
N LEU A 162 10.65 19.46 7.27
CA LEU A 162 9.37 18.90 7.69
C LEU A 162 9.21 17.48 7.12
N VAL A 163 8.80 16.54 7.95
CA VAL A 163 8.57 15.16 7.54
C VAL A 163 7.28 15.05 6.73
N THR A 164 7.37 14.51 5.54
CA THR A 164 6.24 14.38 4.61
C THR A 164 5.63 12.98 4.60
N GLU A 165 6.42 11.93 4.83
CA GLU A 165 5.99 10.53 4.67
C GLU A 165 4.98 10.07 5.71
N VAL A 166 5.04 10.62 6.91
CA VAL A 166 4.25 10.17 8.06
C VAL A 166 3.75 11.35 8.87
N ALA A 167 2.66 11.12 9.60
CA ALA A 167 2.17 12.07 10.58
C ALA A 167 2.86 11.87 11.94
N PRO A 168 3.09 12.95 12.72
CA PRO A 168 3.53 12.81 14.09
C PRO A 168 2.53 12.01 14.93
N THR A 169 3.04 11.27 15.92
CA THR A 169 2.18 10.68 16.95
C THR A 169 1.71 11.74 17.94
N ALA A 170 0.54 11.54 18.53
CA ALA A 170 0.16 12.29 19.71
C ALA A 170 1.05 11.88 20.88
N VAL A 171 1.37 12.84 21.75
CA VAL A 171 2.06 12.56 23.00
C VAL A 171 1.07 12.52 24.16
N THR A 172 1.47 11.88 25.27
CA THR A 172 0.65 11.82 26.49
C THR A 172 0.14 13.22 26.88
N ALA A 173 -1.12 13.31 27.29
CA ALA A 173 -1.67 14.55 27.84
C ALA A 173 -1.31 14.76 29.33
N GLN A 174 -1.04 13.69 30.05
CA GLN A 174 -0.72 13.75 31.49
C GLN A 174 0.76 14.03 31.77
N GLY A 175 1.64 13.55 30.89
CA GLY A 175 3.07 13.70 31.14
C GLY A 175 3.55 12.98 32.40
N ALA A 176 4.52 13.59 33.11
CA ALA A 176 5.16 13.04 34.30
C ALA A 176 4.31 13.24 35.54
N VAL A 177 3.29 12.41 35.72
CA VAL A 177 2.43 12.36 36.91
C VAL A 177 2.58 10.99 37.57
N ALA A 178 2.98 11.00 38.85
CA ALA A 178 3.21 9.76 39.58
C ALA A 178 1.95 8.89 39.64
N GLY A 179 2.08 7.62 39.23
CA GLY A 179 1.01 6.64 39.26
C GLY A 179 -0.04 6.78 38.17
N ALA A 180 0.04 7.79 37.29
CA ALA A 180 -0.98 8.06 36.26
C ALA A 180 -1.21 6.86 35.32
N TYR A 181 -0.14 6.19 34.93
CA TYR A 181 -0.20 5.10 33.95
C TYR A 181 -0.53 3.74 34.55
N LYS A 182 -0.77 3.67 35.84
CA LYS A 182 -1.36 2.50 36.53
C LYS A 182 -2.89 2.42 36.38
N ASP A 183 -3.51 3.51 35.98
CA ASP A 183 -4.95 3.57 35.72
C ASP A 183 -5.31 2.75 34.48
N LYS A 184 -5.75 1.52 34.69
CA LYS A 184 -6.09 0.59 33.59
C LYS A 184 -7.41 0.93 32.91
N GLU A 185 -8.25 1.77 33.49
CA GLU A 185 -9.44 2.27 32.81
C GLU A 185 -9.07 3.29 31.76
N ARG A 186 -8.14 4.19 32.07
CA ARG A 186 -7.65 5.18 31.12
C ARG A 186 -6.64 4.60 30.14
N TYR A 187 -5.68 3.79 30.62
CA TYR A 187 -4.61 3.19 29.82
C TYR A 187 -4.66 1.67 29.90
N PRO A 188 -5.61 1.03 29.16
CA PRO A 188 -5.81 -0.42 29.29
C PRO A 188 -4.72 -1.26 28.63
N VAL A 189 -3.93 -0.68 27.72
CA VAL A 189 -2.95 -1.42 26.94
C VAL A 189 -1.74 -0.54 26.56
N PHE A 190 -0.56 -1.19 26.56
CA PHE A 190 0.72 -0.58 26.21
C PHE A 190 1.42 -1.42 25.16
N TYR A 191 1.91 -0.77 24.11
CA TYR A 191 2.70 -1.39 23.08
C TYR A 191 4.09 -0.74 23.00
N ARG A 192 5.05 -1.54 22.62
CA ARG A 192 6.41 -1.06 22.34
C ARG A 192 6.96 -1.71 21.09
N LEU A 193 7.96 -1.08 20.47
CA LEU A 193 8.76 -1.64 19.40
C LEU A 193 10.18 -1.11 19.44
N GLY A 194 11.09 -1.79 18.78
CA GLY A 194 12.48 -1.38 18.67
C GLY A 194 13.32 -2.37 17.88
N SER A 195 14.59 -2.06 17.68
CA SER A 195 15.51 -2.82 16.84
C SER A 195 16.82 -3.22 17.52
N GLY A 196 16.84 -3.27 18.84
CA GLY A 196 18.07 -3.70 19.49
C GLY A 196 18.44 -5.16 19.24
N THR A 197 19.33 -5.73 20.02
CA THR A 197 19.74 -7.12 19.86
C THR A 197 18.60 -8.07 20.15
N GLN A 198 18.35 -9.01 19.26
CA GLN A 198 17.18 -9.89 19.27
C GLN A 198 17.48 -11.21 19.98
N TYR A 199 16.67 -11.56 20.97
CA TYR A 199 16.78 -12.82 21.70
C TYR A 199 15.45 -13.56 21.76
N ILE A 200 15.54 -14.88 21.80
CA ILE A 200 14.43 -15.76 22.16
C ILE A 200 14.75 -16.40 23.50
N LYS A 201 13.80 -16.33 24.43
CA LYS A 201 13.87 -16.96 25.74
C LYS A 201 13.05 -18.23 25.76
N ASN A 202 13.69 -19.33 26.21
CA ASN A 202 12.97 -20.57 26.39
C ASN A 202 12.34 -20.69 27.79
N SER A 203 11.55 -21.74 28.03
CA SER A 203 10.87 -21.96 29.30
C SER A 203 11.82 -22.14 30.48
N ASN A 204 13.07 -22.49 30.25
CA ASN A 204 14.12 -22.61 31.27
C ASN A 204 14.86 -21.30 31.53
N GLY A 205 14.45 -20.21 30.86
CA GLY A 205 15.07 -18.90 31.00
C GLY A 205 16.37 -18.72 30.20
N GLN A 206 16.72 -19.66 29.33
CA GLN A 206 17.89 -19.55 28.46
C GLN A 206 17.61 -18.66 27.27
N LEU A 207 18.58 -17.84 26.90
CA LEU A 207 18.50 -16.90 25.79
C LEU A 207 19.28 -17.40 24.57
N THR A 208 18.65 -17.30 23.39
CA THR A 208 19.31 -17.51 22.12
C THR A 208 19.30 -16.20 21.33
N GLN A 209 20.47 -15.69 20.98
CA GLN A 209 20.57 -14.50 20.14
C GLN A 209 20.30 -14.85 18.68
N VAL A 210 19.36 -14.13 18.05
CA VAL A 210 18.97 -14.34 16.65
C VAL A 210 19.36 -13.17 15.75
N GLY A 211 19.66 -12.02 16.33
CA GLY A 211 20.12 -10.86 15.57
C GLY A 211 20.80 -9.81 16.41
N GLY A 212 21.66 -9.01 15.78
CA GLY A 212 22.30 -7.86 16.40
C GLY A 212 21.42 -6.63 16.44
N ALA A 213 21.87 -5.61 17.18
CA ALA A 213 21.18 -4.33 17.26
C ALA A 213 21.08 -3.66 15.88
N TYR A 214 19.98 -2.95 15.66
CA TYR A 214 19.68 -2.16 14.47
C TYR A 214 19.55 -2.97 13.17
N SER A 215 19.27 -4.25 13.28
CA SER A 215 19.10 -5.10 12.11
C SER A 215 17.67 -5.07 11.58
N TRP A 216 16.67 -5.13 12.48
CA TRP A 216 15.25 -5.06 12.14
C TRP A 216 14.41 -4.73 13.38
N LEU A 217 13.15 -4.34 13.16
CA LEU A 217 12.20 -4.03 14.21
C LEU A 217 11.46 -5.28 14.71
N THR A 218 11.24 -5.35 16.00
CA THR A 218 10.24 -6.21 16.65
C THR A 218 9.40 -5.38 17.60
N GLY A 219 8.18 -5.82 17.86
CA GLY A 219 7.28 -5.12 18.76
C GLY A 219 6.26 -6.06 19.38
N GLY A 220 5.63 -5.59 20.43
CA GLY A 220 4.63 -6.35 21.15
C GLY A 220 4.04 -5.57 22.30
N THR A 221 3.56 -6.31 23.32
CA THR A 221 2.83 -5.76 24.44
C THR A 221 3.68 -5.75 25.72
N VAL A 222 3.44 -4.75 26.55
CA VAL A 222 4.04 -4.65 27.87
C VAL A 222 2.97 -4.26 28.90
N GLY A 223 3.21 -4.58 30.16
CA GLY A 223 2.30 -4.23 31.24
C GLY A 223 3.02 -4.02 32.56
N SER A 224 2.27 -3.96 33.65
CA SER A 224 2.78 -3.82 35.01
C SER A 224 3.73 -2.62 35.19
N LEU A 225 3.14 -1.42 35.19
CA LEU A 225 3.88 -0.18 35.31
C LEU A 225 4.00 0.26 36.76
N SER A 226 5.18 0.81 37.12
CA SER A 226 5.40 1.56 38.33
C SER A 226 6.17 2.83 38.02
N SER A 227 5.83 3.92 38.69
CA SER A 227 6.52 5.20 38.53
C SER A 227 7.50 5.49 39.66
N TYR A 228 8.54 6.26 39.34
CA TYR A 228 9.50 6.77 40.30
C TYR A 228 10.02 8.15 39.84
N GLN A 229 10.83 8.80 40.64
CA GLN A 229 11.29 10.18 40.37
C GLN A 229 10.13 11.14 40.07
N ASN A 230 9.13 11.15 40.97
CA ASN A 230 7.94 12.01 40.83
C ASN A 230 7.17 11.84 39.52
N GLY A 231 7.20 10.64 38.96
CA GLY A 231 6.51 10.31 37.71
C GLY A 231 7.31 10.58 36.45
N GLU A 232 8.53 11.12 36.55
CA GLU A 232 9.41 11.33 35.39
C GLU A 232 9.88 10.03 34.74
N MET A 233 9.87 8.94 35.50
CA MET A 233 10.28 7.60 35.06
C MET A 233 9.20 6.58 35.32
N ILE A 234 9.10 5.63 34.39
CA ILE A 234 8.26 4.44 34.52
C ILE A 234 9.14 3.20 34.45
N SER A 235 8.81 2.21 35.27
CA SER A 235 9.38 0.86 35.20
C SER A 235 8.31 -0.15 34.80
N THR A 236 8.64 -1.11 33.94
CA THR A 236 7.76 -2.20 33.52
C THR A 236 8.40 -3.53 33.80
N SER A 237 7.60 -4.55 34.17
CA SER A 237 8.07 -5.96 34.34
C SER A 237 8.04 -6.74 33.03
N SER A 238 8.41 -6.08 31.94
CA SER A 238 8.29 -6.62 30.59
C SER A 238 9.21 -7.82 30.29
N GLY A 239 10.23 -8.05 31.13
CA GLY A 239 11.07 -9.24 31.01
C GLY A 239 10.38 -10.57 31.36
N LEU A 240 9.20 -10.52 31.99
CA LEU A 240 8.35 -11.70 32.23
C LEU A 240 7.59 -12.07 30.95
N VAL A 241 8.33 -12.54 29.95
CA VAL A 241 7.84 -12.73 28.59
C VAL A 241 6.94 -13.95 28.40
N PHE A 242 6.76 -14.77 29.43
CA PHE A 242 5.80 -15.87 29.46
C PHE A 242 4.51 -15.54 30.25
N ASP A 243 4.45 -14.35 30.84
CA ASP A 243 3.30 -13.90 31.59
C ASP A 243 2.36 -13.06 30.70
N TYR A 244 1.46 -13.75 30.04
CA TYR A 244 0.48 -13.11 29.13
C TYR A 244 -0.57 -12.29 29.90
N GLN A 245 -0.86 -12.69 31.12
CA GLN A 245 -1.84 -11.95 31.96
C GLN A 245 -1.27 -10.58 32.37
N LEU A 246 0.00 -10.54 32.73
CA LEU A 246 0.69 -9.33 33.16
C LEU A 246 1.06 -8.41 32.00
N ASN A 247 1.61 -8.99 30.93
CA ASN A 247 2.24 -8.26 29.84
C ASN A 247 1.47 -8.31 28.51
N GLY A 248 0.27 -8.90 28.50
CA GLY A 248 -0.57 -8.98 27.29
C GLY A 248 -0.24 -10.16 26.39
N ALA A 249 -0.89 -10.21 25.24
CA ALA A 249 -0.85 -11.37 24.35
C ALA A 249 0.48 -11.58 23.61
N MET A 250 1.31 -10.53 23.51
CA MET A 250 2.60 -10.57 22.83
C MET A 250 3.70 -9.95 23.70
N PRO A 251 4.03 -10.56 24.83
CA PRO A 251 5.02 -10.00 25.76
C PRO A 251 6.38 -9.80 25.08
N ILE A 252 6.99 -8.64 25.26
CA ILE A 252 8.30 -8.33 24.72
C ILE A 252 9.09 -7.45 25.70
N TYR A 253 10.36 -7.77 25.86
CA TYR A 253 11.28 -7.02 26.69
C TYR A 253 12.23 -6.20 25.83
N GLY A 254 12.38 -4.92 26.12
CA GLY A 254 13.34 -4.05 25.45
C GLY A 254 14.75 -4.32 25.96
N GLU A 255 15.66 -4.54 25.06
CA GLU A 255 17.05 -4.81 25.32
C GLU A 255 17.91 -3.61 24.93
N ALA A 256 19.21 -3.64 25.10
CA ALA A 256 20.02 -2.50 24.73
C ALA A 256 20.22 -2.41 23.20
N GLY A 257 20.28 -1.19 22.69
CA GLY A 257 20.05 -0.84 21.30
C GLY A 257 18.61 -0.36 21.08
N ASP A 258 17.69 -0.71 21.99
CA ASP A 258 16.33 -0.11 22.04
C ASP A 258 16.28 1.23 22.75
N SER A 259 17.41 1.76 23.19
CA SER A 259 17.49 3.09 23.79
C SER A 259 16.82 4.12 22.89
N GLY A 260 15.86 4.85 23.44
CA GLY A 260 15.04 5.83 22.72
C GLY A 260 13.80 5.27 22.03
N SER A 261 13.63 3.95 21.99
CA SER A 261 12.44 3.34 21.41
C SER A 261 11.17 3.67 22.20
N PRO A 262 9.99 3.69 21.54
CA PRO A 262 8.79 4.24 22.12
C PRO A 262 8.02 3.26 23.02
N LEU A 263 7.34 3.83 24.00
CA LEU A 263 6.25 3.21 24.74
C LEU A 263 4.95 3.93 24.41
N PHE A 264 4.04 3.23 23.75
CA PHE A 264 2.71 3.73 23.42
C PHE A 264 1.66 3.21 24.39
N ALA A 265 0.67 4.04 24.70
CA ALA A 265 -0.53 3.65 25.40
C ALA A 265 -1.77 4.08 24.63
N PHE A 266 -2.85 3.29 24.74
CA PHE A 266 -4.15 3.79 24.32
C PHE A 266 -4.77 4.58 25.47
N ASP A 267 -5.10 5.85 25.19
CA ASP A 267 -5.74 6.76 26.15
C ASP A 267 -7.24 6.78 25.89
N THR A 268 -8.02 6.14 26.75
CA THR A 268 -9.49 6.04 26.59
C THR A 268 -10.20 7.38 26.75
N VAL A 269 -9.61 8.33 27.47
CA VAL A 269 -10.17 9.68 27.64
C VAL A 269 -10.04 10.48 26.34
N GLN A 270 -8.89 10.40 25.71
CA GLN A 270 -8.66 11.05 24.40
C GLN A 270 -9.11 10.20 23.22
N ASN A 271 -9.42 8.92 23.45
CA ASN A 271 -9.77 7.93 22.43
C ASN A 271 -8.73 7.84 21.32
N LYS A 272 -7.47 7.77 21.67
CA LYS A 272 -6.35 7.64 20.72
C LYS A 272 -5.10 7.06 21.37
N TRP A 273 -4.22 6.53 20.53
CA TRP A 273 -2.88 6.13 20.95
C TRP A 273 -2.00 7.36 21.19
N VAL A 274 -1.21 7.30 22.27
CA VAL A 274 -0.28 8.37 22.66
C VAL A 274 1.09 7.80 22.99
N LEU A 275 2.12 8.56 22.68
CA LEU A 275 3.48 8.26 23.13
C LEU A 275 3.63 8.67 24.59
N VAL A 276 3.91 7.70 25.46
CA VAL A 276 4.08 7.92 26.90
C VAL A 276 5.53 8.18 27.24
N GLY A 277 6.44 7.44 26.70
CA GLY A 277 7.85 7.53 27.07
C GLY A 277 8.79 6.90 26.06
N VAL A 278 10.06 7.01 26.36
CA VAL A 278 11.18 6.47 25.57
C VAL A 278 12.04 5.56 26.45
N LEU A 279 12.51 4.47 25.90
CA LEU A 279 13.28 3.48 26.65
C LEU A 279 14.66 4.01 27.01
N THR A 280 15.01 4.02 28.31
CA THR A 280 16.32 4.47 28.80
C THR A 280 17.24 3.33 29.17
N ALA A 281 16.71 2.25 29.75
CA ALA A 281 17.53 1.16 30.29
C ALA A 281 16.73 -0.12 30.52
N GLY A 282 17.47 -1.24 30.63
CA GLY A 282 17.00 -2.53 31.11
C GLY A 282 17.99 -3.12 32.11
N ASN A 283 17.69 -4.29 32.70
CA ASN A 283 18.52 -4.97 33.71
C ASN A 283 19.56 -5.92 33.13
N GLY A 284 19.89 -5.79 31.85
CA GLY A 284 20.76 -6.72 31.11
C GLY A 284 19.97 -7.73 30.30
N PRO A 285 20.65 -8.66 29.59
CA PRO A 285 20.01 -9.56 28.64
C PRO A 285 18.93 -10.43 29.30
N GLY A 286 17.69 -10.37 28.74
CA GLY A 286 16.56 -11.09 29.33
C GLY A 286 16.23 -10.70 30.75
N GLY A 287 16.57 -9.48 31.16
CA GLY A 287 16.32 -8.96 32.50
C GLY A 287 14.83 -8.85 32.84
N ARG A 288 14.52 -8.43 34.06
CA ARG A 288 13.15 -8.43 34.53
C ARG A 288 12.36 -7.19 34.11
N GLY A 289 12.98 -6.01 34.09
CA GLY A 289 12.30 -4.74 33.87
C GLY A 289 12.97 -3.82 32.90
N ASN A 290 12.15 -2.98 32.29
CA ASN A 290 12.59 -1.83 31.50
C ASN A 290 12.26 -0.54 32.22
N ASN A 291 13.07 0.50 31.95
CA ASN A 291 12.90 1.84 32.49
C ASN A 291 12.68 2.82 31.34
N TRP A 292 11.70 3.68 31.48
CA TRP A 292 11.25 4.61 30.47
C TRP A 292 11.26 6.04 31.00
N ALA A 293 11.81 6.97 30.24
CA ALA A 293 11.62 8.39 30.53
C ALA A 293 10.27 8.82 29.97
N VAL A 294 9.42 9.35 30.84
CA VAL A 294 8.12 9.89 30.42
C VAL A 294 8.35 11.19 29.67
N ILE A 295 7.58 11.40 28.60
CA ILE A 295 7.72 12.59 27.76
C ILE A 295 7.59 13.86 28.63
N PRO A 296 8.63 14.69 28.72
CA PRO A 296 8.60 15.91 29.52
C PRO A 296 7.93 17.04 28.74
N LEU A 297 6.62 17.20 28.94
CA LEU A 297 5.79 18.11 28.12
C LEU A 297 6.27 19.56 28.15
N ASP A 298 6.63 20.08 29.30
CA ASP A 298 7.09 21.48 29.43
C ASP A 298 8.42 21.68 28.70
N PHE A 299 9.31 20.71 28.75
CA PHE A 299 10.59 20.75 28.07
C PHE A 299 10.42 20.78 26.55
N ILE A 300 9.58 19.88 25.98
CA ILE A 300 9.38 19.86 24.53
C ILE A 300 8.68 21.13 24.05
N GLU A 301 7.71 21.64 24.78
CA GLU A 301 7.05 22.92 24.45
C GLU A 301 8.03 24.08 24.44
N GLN A 302 8.91 24.15 25.45
CA GLN A 302 9.97 25.14 25.50
C GLN A 302 10.86 25.08 24.25
N LYS A 303 11.26 23.86 23.83
CA LYS A 303 12.11 23.70 22.65
C LYS A 303 11.40 24.10 21.36
N PHE A 304 10.13 23.78 21.22
CA PHE A 304 9.34 24.25 20.09
C PHE A 304 9.28 25.78 20.03
N ASN A 305 9.03 26.42 21.16
CA ASN A 305 8.92 27.88 21.24
C ASN A 305 10.25 28.63 20.99
N GLU A 306 11.38 28.04 21.38
CA GLU A 306 12.70 28.59 21.12
C GLU A 306 13.02 28.73 19.62
N ASP A 307 12.38 27.88 18.79
CA ASP A 307 12.62 27.84 17.35
C ASP A 307 11.62 28.69 16.54
N ASN A 308 10.79 29.48 17.21
CA ASN A 308 9.79 30.33 16.56
C ASN A 308 10.19 31.81 16.68
N ASP A 309 10.07 32.51 15.56
CA ASP A 309 10.01 34.00 15.61
C ASP A 309 8.60 34.45 15.99
N ALA A 310 8.45 35.73 16.28
CA ALA A 310 7.14 36.32 16.57
C ALA A 310 6.18 36.12 15.36
N PRO A 311 4.90 35.82 15.59
CA PRO A 311 3.92 35.72 14.52
C PRO A 311 3.84 37.00 13.70
N VAL A 312 3.73 36.81 12.37
CA VAL A 312 3.60 37.92 11.40
C VAL A 312 2.13 38.07 11.04
N THR A 313 1.58 39.29 11.27
CA THR A 313 0.19 39.58 10.94
C THR A 313 0.12 40.62 9.82
N PHE A 314 -0.44 40.22 8.69
CA PHE A 314 -0.75 41.17 7.61
C PHE A 314 -1.90 42.11 8.04
N SER A 315 -1.72 43.39 7.85
CA SER A 315 -2.72 44.41 8.21
C SER A 315 -3.31 45.09 6.98
N SER A 316 -4.59 44.90 6.75
CA SER A 316 -5.27 45.59 5.65
C SER A 316 -5.30 47.10 5.79
N SER A 317 -5.17 47.63 7.01
CA SER A 317 -5.14 49.06 7.27
C SER A 317 -3.81 49.73 6.93
N GLU A 318 -2.72 48.98 6.89
CA GLU A 318 -1.39 49.47 6.49
C GLU A 318 -1.23 49.63 4.97
N GLY A 319 -2.07 48.95 4.20
CA GLY A 319 -2.01 48.88 2.73
C GLY A 319 -0.74 48.18 2.22
N GLY A 320 -0.70 47.87 0.91
CA GLY A 320 0.48 47.34 0.25
C GLY A 320 0.80 45.88 0.62
N VAL A 321 2.08 45.54 0.63
CA VAL A 321 2.60 44.20 0.83
C VAL A 321 3.57 44.19 2.01
N LEU A 322 3.76 43.00 2.61
CA LEU A 322 4.88 42.71 3.48
C LEU A 322 6.14 42.55 2.60
N GLU A 323 7.04 43.47 2.66
CA GLU A 323 8.31 43.37 1.95
C GLU A 323 9.29 42.53 2.77
N TRP A 324 9.80 41.47 2.15
CA TRP A 324 10.74 40.54 2.78
C TRP A 324 12.16 40.77 2.26
N SER A 325 12.99 41.39 3.12
CA SER A 325 14.41 41.58 2.87
C SER A 325 15.23 40.61 3.69
N PHE A 326 16.32 40.11 3.15
CA PHE A 326 17.17 39.13 3.82
C PHE A 326 18.64 39.38 3.57
N ASP A 327 19.42 39.39 4.65
CA ASP A 327 20.88 39.54 4.59
C ASP A 327 21.53 38.16 4.88
N SER A 328 22.07 37.53 3.85
CA SER A 328 22.71 36.20 3.94
C SER A 328 23.99 36.23 4.80
N SER A 329 24.61 37.38 5.02
CA SER A 329 25.82 37.50 5.85
C SER A 329 25.53 37.43 7.34
N THR A 330 24.37 37.89 7.75
CA THR A 330 23.93 37.90 9.15
C THR A 330 22.87 36.86 9.47
N GLY A 331 22.21 36.31 8.45
CA GLY A 331 21.07 35.40 8.61
C GLY A 331 19.82 36.09 9.14
N VAL A 332 19.80 37.41 9.15
CA VAL A 332 18.67 38.24 9.64
C VAL A 332 17.93 38.84 8.47
N GLY A 333 16.63 38.75 8.51
CA GLY A 333 15.72 39.38 7.57
C GLY A 333 14.73 40.27 8.26
N THR A 334 13.98 41.01 7.47
CA THR A 334 12.87 41.85 7.94
C THR A 334 11.65 41.65 7.02
N LEU A 335 10.49 41.62 7.65
CA LEU A 335 9.21 41.73 6.98
C LEU A 335 8.58 43.04 7.39
N THR A 336 8.40 43.94 6.44
CA THR A 336 7.94 45.32 6.73
C THR A 336 6.68 45.62 5.92
N GLN A 337 5.65 46.12 6.60
CA GLN A 337 4.43 46.61 5.97
C GLN A 337 4.07 47.97 6.61
N GLY A 338 4.18 49.06 5.85
CA GLY A 338 3.93 50.39 6.37
C GLY A 338 4.84 50.70 7.57
N THR A 339 4.24 50.90 8.74
CA THR A 339 4.97 51.16 9.98
C THR A 339 5.31 49.91 10.80
N ILE A 340 4.83 48.77 10.36
CA ILE A 340 5.01 47.49 11.08
C ILE A 340 6.25 46.78 10.54
N THR A 341 7.13 46.35 11.44
CA THR A 341 8.34 45.61 11.09
C THR A 341 8.47 44.39 11.99
N TYR A 342 8.76 43.22 11.37
CA TYR A 342 9.08 41.97 12.05
C TYR A 342 10.51 41.58 11.70
N ASP A 343 11.33 41.33 12.73
CA ASP A 343 12.63 40.72 12.52
C ASP A 343 12.45 39.20 12.42
N MET A 344 13.17 38.58 11.51
CA MET A 344 13.16 37.13 11.32
C MET A 344 14.58 36.61 11.22
N HIS A 345 14.76 35.36 11.64
CA HIS A 345 16.04 34.67 11.63
C HIS A 345 16.01 33.53 10.66
N GLY A 346 16.82 33.62 9.63
CA GLY A 346 17.08 32.60 8.65
C GLY A 346 18.42 31.90 8.89
N GLN A 347 18.89 31.19 7.88
CA GLN A 347 20.15 30.48 7.93
C GLN A 347 21.33 31.46 8.00
N LEU A 348 22.26 31.22 8.93
CA LEU A 348 23.58 31.88 9.00
C LEU A 348 24.68 30.87 8.63
N GLY A 349 25.33 31.04 7.50
CA GLY A 349 26.39 30.14 7.05
C GLY A 349 25.86 28.71 6.85
N ASN A 350 26.46 27.77 7.57
CA ASN A 350 26.05 26.33 7.54
C ASN A 350 25.19 25.95 8.76
N ASP A 351 24.83 26.91 9.59
CA ASP A 351 24.01 26.66 10.78
C ASP A 351 22.52 26.68 10.42
N LEU A 352 21.99 25.52 10.06
CA LEU A 352 20.58 25.34 9.71
C LEU A 352 19.68 25.65 10.92
N ASN A 353 20.15 25.42 12.14
CA ASN A 353 19.38 25.67 13.35
C ASN A 353 19.24 27.15 13.68
N ALA A 354 20.02 28.03 13.06
CA ALA A 354 19.83 29.46 13.16
C ALA A 354 18.50 29.94 12.56
N GLY A 355 17.95 29.20 11.59
CA GLY A 355 16.65 29.50 10.99
C GLY A 355 15.49 29.23 11.94
N LYS A 356 14.56 30.20 12.01
CA LYS A 356 13.37 30.12 12.87
C LYS A 356 12.10 29.90 12.06
N ASN A 357 11.11 29.29 12.68
CA ASN A 357 9.78 29.07 12.09
C ASN A 357 9.03 30.41 12.08
N LEU A 358 8.32 30.66 10.98
CA LEU A 358 7.45 31.81 10.83
C LEU A 358 6.00 31.39 10.76
N GLU A 359 5.13 32.11 11.43
CA GLU A 359 3.68 31.93 11.39
C GLU A 359 3.04 33.18 10.79
N PHE A 360 2.18 33.01 9.80
CA PHE A 360 1.52 34.08 9.07
C PHE A 360 0.03 34.13 9.36
N LEU A 361 -0.43 35.30 9.83
CA LEU A 361 -1.81 35.61 10.16
C LEU A 361 -2.28 36.80 9.33
N GLY A 362 -3.58 37.05 9.31
CA GLY A 362 -4.20 38.13 8.58
C GLY A 362 -4.70 37.73 7.20
N GLN A 363 -5.98 38.04 6.95
CA GLN A 363 -6.66 37.60 5.71
C GLN A 363 -6.09 38.29 4.48
N ASN A 364 -5.95 37.51 3.41
CA ASN A 364 -5.48 37.95 2.10
C ASN A 364 -4.11 38.63 2.17
N GLY A 365 -3.21 38.06 2.98
CA GLY A 365 -1.86 38.57 3.16
C GLY A 365 -1.08 38.60 1.86
N GLN A 366 -0.22 39.57 1.73
CA GLN A 366 0.62 39.78 0.55
C GLN A 366 2.07 39.88 1.01
N ILE A 367 2.94 39.03 0.47
CA ILE A 367 4.38 39.06 0.75
C ILE A 367 5.11 39.18 -0.60
N GLU A 368 6.12 40.04 -0.62
CA GLU A 368 7.05 40.16 -1.74
C GLU A 368 8.49 39.95 -1.27
N LEU A 369 9.18 38.94 -1.80
CA LEU A 369 10.60 38.71 -1.56
C LEU A 369 11.43 39.75 -2.36
N LYS A 370 12.24 40.55 -1.63
CA LYS A 370 13.20 41.49 -2.18
C LYS A 370 14.58 40.84 -2.36
N ASP A 371 14.86 39.80 -1.61
CA ASP A 371 16.10 39.05 -1.66
C ASP A 371 15.77 37.53 -1.62
N SER A 372 16.67 36.70 -2.14
CA SER A 372 16.58 35.25 -1.91
C SER A 372 16.72 34.95 -0.43
N VAL A 373 15.83 34.14 0.09
CA VAL A 373 15.73 33.80 1.51
C VAL A 373 16.15 32.37 1.74
N SER A 374 17.10 32.16 2.65
CA SER A 374 17.45 30.84 3.19
C SER A 374 16.97 30.77 4.65
N GLN A 375 15.90 29.99 4.86
CA GLN A 375 15.29 29.84 6.18
C GLN A 375 15.94 28.73 7.01
N GLY A 376 16.90 28.00 6.48
CA GLY A 376 17.53 26.89 7.18
C GLY A 376 16.52 25.79 7.55
N ALA A 377 16.50 25.39 8.82
CA ALA A 377 15.48 24.48 9.35
C ALA A 377 14.16 25.17 9.73
N GLY A 378 14.01 26.46 9.44
CA GLY A 378 12.79 27.20 9.66
C GLY A 378 11.71 26.87 8.62
N SER A 379 10.48 26.74 9.09
CA SER A 379 9.29 26.51 8.28
C SER A 379 8.42 27.76 8.19
N LEU A 380 7.51 27.76 7.19
CA LEU A 380 6.46 28.77 7.06
C LEU A 380 5.11 28.10 7.34
N THR A 381 4.37 28.62 8.30
CA THR A 381 2.99 28.18 8.57
C THR A 381 2.01 29.29 8.21
N PHE A 382 1.09 29.01 7.29
CA PHE A 382 0.04 29.92 6.88
C PHE A 382 -1.28 29.55 7.54
N ARG A 383 -1.76 30.43 8.43
CA ARG A 383 -3.05 30.32 9.13
C ARG A 383 -4.19 30.98 8.38
N ASP A 384 -3.87 31.88 7.47
CA ASP A 384 -4.80 32.59 6.60
C ASP A 384 -4.32 32.57 5.16
N ASN A 385 -5.21 32.92 4.23
CA ASN A 385 -4.88 32.97 2.80
C ASN A 385 -3.81 34.03 2.53
N TYR A 386 -2.78 33.64 1.77
CA TYR A 386 -1.66 34.50 1.40
C TYR A 386 -1.30 34.35 -0.08
N THR A 387 -0.68 35.40 -0.61
CA THR A 387 0.05 35.38 -1.88
C THR A 387 1.50 35.79 -1.62
N VAL A 388 2.45 34.97 -2.05
CA VAL A 388 3.88 35.19 -1.88
C VAL A 388 4.51 35.35 -3.26
N THR A 389 5.09 36.53 -3.52
CA THR A 389 5.62 36.92 -4.83
C THR A 389 7.08 37.34 -4.77
N THR A 390 7.67 37.50 -5.92
CA THR A 390 8.96 38.17 -6.12
C THR A 390 8.96 38.87 -7.48
N SER A 391 9.54 40.05 -7.56
CA SER A 391 9.69 40.80 -8.82
C SER A 391 11.06 40.65 -9.47
N ASN A 392 12.04 40.09 -8.76
CA ASN A 392 13.44 39.98 -9.18
C ASN A 392 13.95 38.52 -9.29
N GLY A 393 13.06 37.55 -9.24
CA GLY A 393 13.45 36.15 -9.33
C GLY A 393 14.09 35.60 -8.05
N SER A 394 13.90 36.26 -6.91
CA SER A 394 14.37 35.77 -5.60
C SER A 394 13.76 34.40 -5.28
N THR A 395 14.55 33.53 -4.64
CA THR A 395 14.20 32.17 -4.27
C THR A 395 13.97 32.02 -2.77
N TRP A 396 13.25 30.97 -2.38
CA TRP A 396 13.09 30.59 -0.99
C TRP A 396 13.52 29.13 -0.78
N THR A 397 14.31 28.90 0.27
CA THR A 397 14.63 27.56 0.78
C THR A 397 14.38 27.51 2.29
N GLY A 398 14.02 26.36 2.81
CA GLY A 398 13.76 26.17 4.23
C GLY A 398 13.25 24.76 4.53
N ALA A 399 12.76 24.55 5.75
CA ALA A 399 12.27 23.26 6.19
C ALA A 399 10.98 22.82 5.45
N GLY A 400 10.19 23.79 5.03
CA GLY A 400 8.98 23.54 4.27
C GLY A 400 7.86 24.50 4.60
N ILE A 401 6.70 24.22 4.03
CA ILE A 401 5.50 25.05 4.13
C ILE A 401 4.36 24.21 4.73
N ILE A 402 3.71 24.77 5.76
CA ILE A 402 2.49 24.22 6.36
C ILE A 402 1.34 25.13 5.97
N VAL A 403 0.34 24.60 5.30
CA VAL A 403 -0.89 25.33 4.97
C VAL A 403 -2.04 24.72 5.75
N ASP A 404 -2.68 25.51 6.59
CA ASP A 404 -3.78 25.03 7.42
C ASP A 404 -4.99 24.64 6.61
N LYS A 405 -5.80 23.74 7.18
CA LYS A 405 -7.08 23.32 6.59
C LYS A 405 -7.95 24.53 6.26
N GLY A 406 -8.48 24.55 5.03
CA GLY A 406 -9.32 25.64 4.54
C GLY A 406 -8.56 26.88 4.08
N VAL A 407 -7.24 26.89 4.18
CA VAL A 407 -6.37 27.97 3.76
C VAL A 407 -5.81 27.69 2.36
N SER A 408 -5.69 28.74 1.57
CA SER A 408 -5.06 28.72 0.25
C SER A 408 -3.91 29.71 0.17
N VAL A 409 -2.79 29.24 -0.33
CA VAL A 409 -1.59 30.07 -0.54
C VAL A 409 -1.22 30.02 -2.01
N ASN A 410 -1.08 31.22 -2.61
CA ASN A 410 -0.52 31.36 -3.96
C ASN A 410 0.99 31.58 -3.82
N TRP A 411 1.77 30.69 -4.38
CA TRP A 411 3.21 30.64 -4.22
C TRP A 411 3.90 30.90 -5.56
N LEU A 412 4.46 32.10 -5.74
CA LEU A 412 5.07 32.56 -6.99
C LEU A 412 6.60 32.61 -6.89
N VAL A 413 7.19 31.91 -5.95
CA VAL A 413 8.63 31.90 -5.68
C VAL A 413 9.21 30.55 -6.06
N ASN A 414 10.29 30.57 -6.86
CA ASN A 414 11.01 29.34 -7.18
C ASN A 414 11.96 28.93 -6.03
N GLY A 415 12.31 27.65 -6.02
CA GLY A 415 13.36 27.10 -5.16
C GLY A 415 14.71 27.10 -5.86
N GLU A 416 15.63 26.32 -5.34
CA GLU A 416 16.99 26.15 -5.87
C GLU A 416 17.26 24.69 -6.25
N ALA A 417 18.15 24.51 -7.21
CA ALA A 417 18.61 23.18 -7.62
C ALA A 417 19.20 22.42 -6.41
N GLY A 418 18.81 21.15 -6.26
CA GLY A 418 19.26 20.30 -5.16
C GLY A 418 18.49 20.47 -3.87
N ASP A 419 17.59 21.43 -3.75
CA ASP A 419 16.67 21.57 -2.62
C ASP A 419 15.28 21.07 -2.97
N ASN A 420 14.55 20.59 -1.97
CA ASN A 420 13.17 20.18 -2.12
C ASN A 420 12.26 21.01 -1.23
N LEU A 421 11.19 21.51 -1.80
CA LEU A 421 10.10 22.13 -1.04
C LEU A 421 9.26 21.01 -0.40
N HIS A 422 9.24 20.99 0.92
CA HIS A 422 8.36 20.08 1.67
C HIS A 422 7.06 20.79 2.00
N LYS A 423 5.94 20.23 1.58
CA LYS A 423 4.60 20.79 1.86
C LYS A 423 3.78 19.80 2.66
N ILE A 424 3.27 20.25 3.81
CA ILE A 424 2.31 19.55 4.66
C ILE A 424 1.15 20.46 5.04
N GLY A 425 0.24 19.99 5.88
CA GLY A 425 -1.02 20.66 6.23
C GLY A 425 -2.11 20.39 5.20
N GLU A 426 -3.36 20.36 5.65
CA GLU A 426 -4.51 19.97 4.82
C GLU A 426 -4.94 21.06 3.81
N GLY A 427 -4.38 22.25 3.88
CA GLY A 427 -4.67 23.36 2.97
C GLY A 427 -4.03 23.21 1.59
N THR A 428 -4.28 24.19 0.75
CA THR A 428 -3.88 24.21 -0.66
C THR A 428 -2.72 25.16 -0.92
N LEU A 429 -1.68 24.67 -1.56
CA LEU A 429 -0.58 25.47 -2.12
C LEU A 429 -0.73 25.51 -3.65
N THR A 430 -0.94 26.68 -4.22
CA THR A 430 -0.98 26.87 -5.67
C THR A 430 0.35 27.46 -6.13
N VAL A 431 1.11 26.70 -6.90
CA VAL A 431 2.42 27.07 -7.42
C VAL A 431 2.25 27.81 -8.73
N GLN A 432 2.57 29.11 -8.73
CA GLN A 432 2.36 30.01 -9.85
C GLN A 432 3.61 30.85 -10.17
N GLY A 433 4.80 30.37 -9.86
CA GLY A 433 6.05 31.03 -10.24
C GLY A 433 6.23 31.15 -11.76
N THR A 434 7.34 31.68 -12.19
CA THR A 434 7.64 31.94 -13.59
C THR A 434 8.85 31.14 -14.05
N GLY A 435 8.72 30.51 -15.20
CA GLY A 435 9.83 29.83 -15.90
C GLY A 435 10.15 28.47 -15.30
N ILE A 436 11.43 28.14 -15.30
CA ILE A 436 11.96 26.85 -14.83
C ILE A 436 12.30 26.96 -13.35
N ASN A 437 11.55 26.24 -12.52
CA ASN A 437 11.95 25.98 -11.14
C ASN A 437 12.82 24.72 -11.09
N GLU A 438 14.07 24.88 -10.69
CA GLU A 438 15.03 23.77 -10.59
C GLU A 438 14.92 22.98 -9.30
N GLY A 439 14.16 23.49 -8.33
CA GLY A 439 13.87 22.79 -7.08
C GLY A 439 12.89 21.64 -7.26
N GLY A 440 12.94 20.69 -6.32
CA GLY A 440 11.98 19.59 -6.23
C GLY A 440 10.83 19.87 -5.28
N LEU A 441 9.79 19.03 -5.34
CA LEU A 441 8.65 19.05 -4.42
C LEU A 441 8.52 17.69 -3.73
N LYS A 442 8.31 17.73 -2.41
CA LYS A 442 7.84 16.59 -1.62
C LYS A 442 6.60 17.02 -0.87
N VAL A 443 5.50 16.31 -1.11
CA VAL A 443 4.21 16.65 -0.52
C VAL A 443 3.70 15.50 0.34
N GLY A 444 3.27 15.84 1.57
CA GLY A 444 2.81 14.88 2.56
C GLY A 444 1.37 15.06 3.01
N ASP A 445 0.73 16.18 2.68
CA ASP A 445 -0.66 16.43 3.07
C ASP A 445 -1.30 17.54 2.24
N GLY A 446 -2.61 17.54 2.21
CA GLY A 446 -3.42 18.56 1.56
C GLY A 446 -3.31 18.54 0.05
N LYS A 447 -3.29 19.71 -0.56
CA LYS A 447 -3.34 19.84 -2.01
C LYS A 447 -2.25 20.78 -2.52
N VAL A 448 -1.60 20.40 -3.60
CA VAL A 448 -0.69 21.25 -4.34
C VAL A 448 -1.18 21.33 -5.78
N VAL A 449 -1.46 22.55 -6.25
CA VAL A 449 -1.86 22.82 -7.64
C VAL A 449 -0.66 23.38 -8.37
N LEU A 450 -0.20 22.69 -9.41
CA LEU A 450 0.92 23.11 -10.23
C LEU A 450 0.40 23.95 -11.40
N SER A 451 0.66 25.25 -11.34
CA SER A 451 0.20 26.25 -12.32
C SER A 451 1.30 27.25 -12.68
N GLN A 452 2.52 26.74 -12.79
CA GLN A 452 3.70 27.54 -13.18
C GLN A 452 3.45 28.26 -14.50
N GLN A 453 3.92 29.48 -14.61
CA GLN A 453 3.73 30.34 -15.78
C GLN A 453 4.97 30.36 -16.67
N ALA A 454 4.76 30.54 -17.96
CA ALA A 454 5.85 30.65 -18.92
C ALA A 454 6.68 31.93 -18.69
N ASP A 455 8.00 31.79 -18.84
CA ASP A 455 8.90 32.95 -18.92
C ASP A 455 8.88 33.60 -20.32
N SER A 456 9.73 34.58 -20.52
CA SER A 456 9.83 35.30 -21.82
C SER A 456 10.28 34.40 -22.97
N LYS A 457 10.88 33.26 -22.71
CA LYS A 457 11.28 32.23 -23.68
C LYS A 457 10.21 31.12 -23.82
N GLY A 458 9.09 31.21 -23.16
CA GLY A 458 8.03 30.23 -23.18
C GLY A 458 8.31 28.94 -22.36
N GLN A 459 9.33 28.96 -21.51
CA GLN A 459 9.71 27.80 -20.69
C GLN A 459 8.86 27.70 -19.42
N VAL A 460 8.47 26.49 -19.09
CA VAL A 460 7.66 26.16 -17.90
C VAL A 460 8.18 24.89 -17.24
N GLN A 461 8.41 24.94 -15.95
CA GLN A 461 8.60 23.80 -15.08
C GLN A 461 8.25 24.21 -13.64
N ALA A 462 7.21 23.62 -13.06
CA ALA A 462 6.85 23.90 -11.67
C ALA A 462 7.88 23.36 -10.70
N PHE A 463 8.34 22.13 -10.92
CA PHE A 463 9.40 21.48 -10.16
C PHE A 463 10.20 20.52 -11.03
N SER A 464 11.45 20.28 -10.66
CA SER A 464 12.32 19.32 -11.33
C SER A 464 11.92 17.87 -11.01
N SER A 465 11.27 17.64 -9.90
CA SER A 465 10.71 16.36 -9.46
C SER A 465 9.56 16.57 -8.48
N VAL A 466 8.68 15.58 -8.38
CA VAL A 466 7.56 15.57 -7.44
C VAL A 466 7.53 14.21 -6.75
N ASN A 467 7.52 14.21 -5.41
CA ASN A 467 7.29 13.02 -4.60
C ASN A 467 6.00 13.18 -3.81
N ILE A 468 5.12 12.20 -3.90
CA ILE A 468 3.79 12.18 -3.27
C ILE A 468 3.79 11.05 -2.24
N ALA A 469 3.62 11.38 -0.97
CA ALA A 469 3.74 10.38 0.10
C ALA A 469 2.71 10.59 1.21
N SER A 470 2.63 9.64 2.12
CA SER A 470 1.76 9.57 3.30
C SER A 470 0.33 9.09 3.06
N GLY A 471 -0.12 8.98 1.81
CA GLY A 471 -1.49 8.62 1.46
C GLY A 471 -2.51 9.76 1.51
N ARG A 472 -2.09 10.94 1.93
CA ARG A 472 -2.99 12.08 2.20
C ARG A 472 -3.05 13.14 1.11
N PRO A 473 -1.96 13.45 0.35
CA PRO A 473 -1.96 14.59 -0.54
C PRO A 473 -2.56 14.31 -1.91
N THR A 474 -2.94 15.38 -2.57
CA THR A 474 -3.29 15.44 -3.98
C THR A 474 -2.45 16.50 -4.68
N VAL A 475 -1.85 16.14 -5.80
CA VAL A 475 -1.15 17.06 -6.69
C VAL A 475 -1.96 17.18 -7.98
N VAL A 476 -2.27 18.42 -8.39
CA VAL A 476 -3.08 18.72 -9.57
C VAL A 476 -2.25 19.44 -10.61
N LEU A 477 -2.31 18.99 -11.86
CA LEU A 477 -1.64 19.62 -12.98
C LEU A 477 -2.61 20.55 -13.73
N THR A 478 -2.24 21.82 -13.92
CA THR A 478 -3.05 22.74 -14.74
C THR A 478 -2.77 22.60 -16.21
N ASP A 479 -1.58 22.17 -16.58
CA ASP A 479 -1.21 21.81 -17.96
C ASP A 479 -0.14 20.69 -17.97
N ASP A 480 0.24 20.22 -19.16
CA ASP A 480 1.15 19.10 -19.33
C ASP A 480 2.64 19.45 -19.21
N ARG A 481 2.97 20.73 -19.01
CA ARG A 481 4.35 21.22 -18.94
C ARG A 481 4.88 21.35 -17.52
N GLN A 482 4.03 21.18 -16.51
CA GLN A 482 4.33 21.52 -15.11
C GLN A 482 5.48 20.70 -14.53
N VAL A 483 5.58 19.44 -14.88
CA VAL A 483 6.62 18.54 -14.42
C VAL A 483 6.82 17.42 -15.43
N ASN A 484 8.07 16.99 -15.62
CA ASN A 484 8.34 15.80 -16.40
C ASN A 484 7.71 14.58 -15.69
N PRO A 485 6.77 13.85 -16.33
CA PRO A 485 6.09 12.71 -15.70
C PRO A 485 7.04 11.65 -15.14
N ASP A 486 8.20 11.45 -15.78
CA ASP A 486 9.19 10.46 -15.35
C ASP A 486 9.94 10.86 -14.06
N THR A 487 9.78 12.08 -13.60
CA THR A 487 10.33 12.59 -12.33
C THR A 487 9.30 12.59 -11.20
N ILE A 488 8.11 12.10 -11.44
CA ILE A 488 7.07 11.92 -10.45
C ILE A 488 7.26 10.56 -9.80
N SER A 489 7.22 10.52 -8.46
CA SER A 489 7.25 9.29 -7.68
C SER A 489 6.21 9.31 -6.58
N TRP A 490 5.66 8.13 -6.29
CA TRP A 490 4.81 7.92 -5.11
C TRP A 490 5.62 7.15 -4.09
N GLY A 491 5.89 7.79 -2.96
CA GLY A 491 6.59 7.18 -1.85
C GLY A 491 5.64 6.41 -0.93
N TYR A 492 6.05 6.28 0.31
CA TYR A 492 5.31 5.56 1.35
C TYR A 492 3.84 5.97 1.41
N ARG A 493 2.94 5.00 1.21
CA ARG A 493 1.47 5.17 1.16
C ARG A 493 0.95 6.10 0.07
N GLY A 494 1.80 6.66 -0.76
CA GLY A 494 1.43 7.44 -1.94
C GLY A 494 0.54 8.64 -1.70
N GLY A 495 -0.44 8.78 -2.54
CA GLY A 495 -1.40 9.89 -2.66
C GLY A 495 -1.85 10.01 -4.11
N ILE A 496 -2.52 11.09 -4.46
CA ILE A 496 -3.16 11.25 -5.76
C ILE A 496 -2.36 12.22 -6.64
N LEU A 497 -1.99 11.79 -7.84
CA LEU A 497 -1.68 12.69 -8.94
C LEU A 497 -2.94 12.83 -9.80
N ASP A 498 -3.52 14.01 -9.80
CA ASP A 498 -4.65 14.35 -10.68
C ASP A 498 -4.11 15.05 -11.93
N VAL A 499 -4.20 14.36 -13.06
CA VAL A 499 -3.73 14.91 -14.34
C VAL A 499 -4.64 16.01 -14.88
N ASN A 500 -5.83 16.16 -14.29
CA ASN A 500 -6.74 17.28 -14.52
C ASN A 500 -7.01 17.56 -16.01
N GLY A 501 -7.34 16.52 -16.76
CA GLY A 501 -7.66 16.63 -18.18
C GLY A 501 -6.45 16.71 -19.10
N ASN A 502 -5.24 16.60 -18.59
CA ASN A 502 -4.03 16.67 -19.39
C ASN A 502 -3.55 15.29 -19.82
N ASP A 503 -3.11 15.18 -21.06
CA ASP A 503 -2.54 13.96 -21.60
C ASP A 503 -1.06 13.87 -21.22
N LEU A 504 -0.66 12.73 -20.67
CA LEU A 504 0.70 12.49 -20.22
C LEU A 504 1.23 11.15 -20.74
N THR A 505 2.54 11.10 -20.92
CA THR A 505 3.29 9.88 -21.22
C THR A 505 4.25 9.57 -20.08
N PHE A 506 4.20 8.33 -19.59
CA PHE A 506 5.09 7.83 -18.55
C PHE A 506 6.00 6.74 -19.11
N HIS A 507 7.30 6.88 -18.93
CA HIS A 507 8.29 5.84 -19.22
C HIS A 507 8.58 5.01 -17.95
N GLN A 508 8.07 5.44 -16.82
CA GLN A 508 8.10 4.74 -15.52
C GLN A 508 6.97 5.26 -14.61
N LEU A 509 6.40 4.37 -13.84
CA LEU A 509 5.45 4.67 -12.76
C LEU A 509 6.06 4.23 -11.44
N LYS A 510 6.76 5.13 -10.75
CA LYS A 510 7.45 4.84 -9.49
C LYS A 510 6.46 4.86 -8.34
N ALA A 511 5.88 3.72 -8.04
CA ALA A 511 4.88 3.55 -6.98
C ALA A 511 5.37 2.54 -5.93
N ALA A 512 5.61 3.00 -4.71
CA ALA A 512 6.10 2.15 -3.63
C ALA A 512 5.07 1.10 -3.18
N ASP A 513 3.79 1.44 -3.24
CA ASP A 513 2.71 0.59 -2.74
C ASP A 513 1.34 0.93 -3.36
N TYR A 514 0.31 0.27 -2.85
CA TYR A 514 -1.08 0.44 -3.28
C TYR A 514 -1.63 1.86 -3.12
N GLY A 515 -1.06 2.67 -2.24
CA GLY A 515 -1.51 4.04 -1.98
C GLY A 515 -1.25 5.01 -3.13
N ALA A 516 -0.40 4.66 -4.09
CA ALA A 516 -0.16 5.47 -5.28
C ALA A 516 -1.41 5.51 -6.16
N VAL A 517 -1.88 6.71 -6.52
CA VAL A 517 -3.05 6.89 -7.37
C VAL A 517 -2.72 7.83 -8.52
N LEU A 518 -2.84 7.32 -9.73
CA LEU A 518 -2.81 8.11 -10.95
C LEU A 518 -4.25 8.31 -11.40
N ALA A 519 -4.74 9.55 -11.39
CA ALA A 519 -6.15 9.84 -11.59
C ALA A 519 -6.38 10.99 -12.56
N ASN A 520 -7.56 11.01 -13.17
CA ASN A 520 -8.15 12.19 -13.77
C ASN A 520 -9.50 12.49 -13.10
N ASN A 521 -9.52 13.53 -12.28
CA ASN A 521 -10.74 13.97 -11.58
C ASN A 521 -11.47 15.11 -12.32
N SER A 522 -10.97 15.50 -13.49
CA SER A 522 -11.61 16.52 -14.33
C SER A 522 -12.74 15.94 -15.17
N ASP A 523 -13.72 16.75 -15.52
CA ASP A 523 -14.74 16.43 -16.52
C ASP A 523 -14.14 16.32 -17.93
N ASN A 524 -12.98 16.92 -18.18
CA ASN A 524 -12.25 16.77 -19.43
C ASN A 524 -11.53 15.43 -19.45
N HIS A 525 -11.85 14.62 -20.44
CA HIS A 525 -11.24 13.31 -20.63
C HIS A 525 -9.74 13.44 -20.90
N ALA A 526 -8.93 12.55 -20.33
CA ALA A 526 -7.49 12.51 -20.51
C ALA A 526 -7.03 11.16 -21.05
N SER A 527 -5.92 11.18 -21.75
CA SER A 527 -5.24 9.99 -22.25
C SER A 527 -3.87 9.83 -21.59
N ILE A 528 -3.65 8.69 -20.97
CA ILE A 528 -2.38 8.33 -20.37
C ILE A 528 -1.72 7.27 -21.23
N THR A 529 -0.48 7.54 -21.63
CA THR A 529 0.36 6.61 -22.38
C THR A 529 1.43 6.05 -21.46
N LEU A 530 1.50 4.72 -21.36
CA LEU A 530 2.57 4.00 -20.71
C LEU A 530 3.52 3.48 -21.78
N ASP A 531 4.74 3.97 -21.78
CA ASP A 531 5.80 3.61 -22.73
C ASP A 531 7.07 3.31 -21.96
N PHE A 532 7.06 2.16 -21.27
CA PHE A 532 8.08 1.80 -20.29
C PHE A 532 9.43 1.51 -20.93
N ASP A 533 10.50 1.98 -20.27
CA ASP A 533 11.89 1.77 -20.67
C ASP A 533 12.40 0.35 -20.41
N THR A 534 11.68 -0.43 -19.59
CA THR A 534 12.06 -1.79 -19.17
C THR A 534 11.13 -2.83 -19.76
N GLU A 535 11.63 -4.04 -20.01
CA GLU A 535 10.81 -5.17 -20.50
C GLU A 535 9.82 -5.70 -19.45
N GLU A 536 10.16 -5.59 -18.19
CA GLU A 536 9.30 -6.02 -17.09
C GLU A 536 8.93 -4.82 -16.23
N TYR A 537 7.65 -4.62 -16.00
CA TYR A 537 7.16 -3.55 -15.15
C TYR A 537 6.05 -4.02 -14.23
N LEU A 538 6.12 -3.61 -12.96
CA LEU A 538 5.11 -3.88 -11.96
C LEU A 538 4.60 -2.55 -11.41
N TYR A 539 3.30 -2.33 -11.55
CA TYR A 539 2.63 -1.18 -10.95
C TYR A 539 1.77 -1.64 -9.79
N HIS A 540 2.14 -1.23 -8.57
CA HIS A 540 1.41 -1.53 -7.34
C HIS A 540 0.23 -0.62 -7.06
N GLY A 541 0.15 0.51 -7.75
CA GLY A 541 -0.80 1.58 -7.47
C GLY A 541 -2.16 1.41 -8.15
N GLN A 542 -2.88 2.49 -8.17
CA GLN A 542 -4.25 2.58 -8.68
C GLN A 542 -4.32 3.51 -9.89
N LEU A 543 -5.22 3.18 -10.81
CA LEU A 543 -5.64 4.05 -11.91
C LEU A 543 -7.10 4.44 -11.68
N LYS A 544 -7.43 5.75 -11.71
CA LYS A 544 -8.79 6.21 -11.42
C LYS A 544 -9.28 7.32 -12.35
N GLY A 545 -10.57 7.37 -12.55
CA GLY A 545 -11.30 8.50 -13.11
C GLY A 545 -11.49 8.47 -14.62
N ASN A 546 -11.70 9.63 -15.18
CA ASN A 546 -12.10 9.84 -16.58
C ASN A 546 -10.87 9.81 -17.51
N VAL A 547 -10.35 8.61 -17.77
CA VAL A 547 -9.07 8.47 -18.48
C VAL A 547 -9.06 7.21 -19.35
N ASP A 548 -8.45 7.36 -20.53
CA ASP A 548 -7.96 6.23 -21.34
C ASP A 548 -6.50 5.95 -21.01
N VAL A 549 -6.14 4.68 -21.00
CA VAL A 549 -4.78 4.23 -20.77
C VAL A 549 -4.34 3.34 -21.93
N THR A 550 -3.20 3.64 -22.53
CA THR A 550 -2.56 2.83 -23.55
C THR A 550 -1.20 2.35 -23.08
N ASN A 551 -1.00 1.04 -23.05
CA ASN A 551 0.32 0.46 -22.82
C ASN A 551 0.98 0.19 -24.18
N VAL A 552 2.10 0.85 -24.43
CA VAL A 552 2.83 0.77 -25.69
C VAL A 552 3.88 -0.33 -25.59
N VAL A 553 3.78 -1.35 -26.46
CA VAL A 553 4.77 -2.42 -26.58
C VAL A 553 5.15 -2.54 -28.04
N GLU A 554 6.42 -2.46 -28.35
CA GLU A 554 6.92 -2.60 -29.71
C GLU A 554 6.74 -4.04 -30.23
N VAL A 555 6.53 -4.15 -31.54
CA VAL A 555 6.39 -5.46 -32.20
C VAL A 555 7.65 -6.29 -32.02
N GLY A 556 7.47 -7.55 -31.59
CA GLY A 556 8.56 -8.49 -31.36
C GLY A 556 9.23 -8.40 -30.00
N GLN A 557 8.78 -7.51 -29.12
CA GLN A 557 9.23 -7.46 -27.73
C GLN A 557 8.32 -8.32 -26.83
N SER A 558 8.93 -9.02 -25.89
CA SER A 558 8.24 -9.84 -24.87
C SER A 558 8.08 -9.07 -23.56
N ALA A 559 7.62 -7.82 -23.67
CA ALA A 559 7.41 -6.98 -22.50
C ALA A 559 6.26 -7.47 -21.62
N VAL A 560 6.42 -7.39 -20.32
CA VAL A 560 5.42 -7.79 -19.32
C VAL A 560 5.05 -6.59 -18.47
N LEU A 561 3.77 -6.27 -18.43
CA LEU A 561 3.20 -5.36 -17.45
C LEU A 561 2.34 -6.16 -16.48
N VAL A 562 2.66 -6.05 -15.19
CA VAL A 562 1.89 -6.62 -14.10
C VAL A 562 1.26 -5.48 -13.30
N MET A 563 -0.02 -5.59 -13.03
CA MET A 563 -0.74 -4.66 -12.14
C MET A 563 -1.38 -5.46 -11.01
N ASP A 564 -1.02 -5.14 -9.77
CA ASP A 564 -1.55 -5.77 -8.56
C ASP A 564 -2.14 -4.77 -7.57
N GLY A 565 -2.36 -3.55 -8.03
CA GLY A 565 -3.09 -2.51 -7.29
C GLY A 565 -4.58 -2.55 -7.59
N SER A 566 -5.07 -1.56 -8.31
CA SER A 566 -6.45 -1.53 -8.79
C SER A 566 -6.61 -0.59 -9.97
N ALA A 567 -7.76 -0.68 -10.63
CA ALA A 567 -8.18 0.31 -11.60
C ALA A 567 -9.68 0.55 -11.47
N ASP A 568 -10.08 1.79 -11.61
CA ASP A 568 -11.48 2.20 -11.72
C ASP A 568 -11.55 3.41 -12.64
N ILE A 569 -11.53 3.14 -13.94
CA ILE A 569 -11.54 4.17 -14.97
C ILE A 569 -12.80 4.10 -15.81
N SER A 570 -13.35 5.25 -16.14
CA SER A 570 -14.46 5.40 -17.09
C SER A 570 -13.91 5.65 -18.51
N GLY A 571 -12.98 4.82 -18.92
CA GLY A 571 -12.30 4.88 -20.18
C GLY A 571 -11.81 3.51 -20.61
N LYS A 572 -11.03 3.50 -21.70
CA LYS A 572 -10.53 2.31 -22.35
C LYS A 572 -9.08 2.04 -21.94
N PHE A 573 -8.78 0.78 -21.63
CA PHE A 573 -7.39 0.29 -21.55
C PHE A 573 -7.05 -0.46 -22.81
N THR A 574 -5.97 -0.07 -23.49
CA THR A 574 -5.54 -0.65 -24.76
C THR A 574 -4.12 -1.18 -24.65
N GLN A 575 -3.94 -2.41 -25.10
CA GLN A 575 -2.60 -2.98 -25.30
C GLN A 575 -2.53 -3.76 -26.59
N GLU A 576 -1.46 -3.53 -27.32
CA GLU A 576 -1.08 -4.29 -28.50
C GLU A 576 0.32 -4.87 -28.29
N ASN A 577 0.45 -6.17 -28.45
CA ASN A 577 1.66 -6.97 -28.18
C ASN A 577 1.95 -7.16 -26.69
N GLY A 578 2.93 -8.00 -26.40
CA GLY A 578 3.43 -8.24 -25.06
C GLY A 578 2.46 -9.01 -24.17
N ARG A 579 2.71 -8.91 -22.89
CA ARG A 579 1.91 -9.56 -21.85
C ARG A 579 1.37 -8.55 -20.85
N LEU A 580 0.12 -8.73 -20.47
CA LEU A 580 -0.55 -7.98 -19.42
C LEU A 580 -1.11 -8.96 -18.39
N THR A 581 -0.73 -8.78 -17.13
CA THR A 581 -1.29 -9.56 -16.02
C THR A 581 -1.93 -8.61 -15.00
N LEU A 582 -3.20 -8.89 -14.68
CA LEU A 582 -3.91 -8.26 -13.57
C LEU A 582 -4.09 -9.33 -12.48
N GLN A 583 -3.68 -9.04 -11.27
CA GLN A 583 -3.73 -10.04 -10.19
C GLN A 583 -4.00 -9.40 -8.84
N GLY A 584 -4.36 -10.22 -7.85
CA GLY A 584 -4.35 -9.85 -6.45
C GLY A 584 -2.93 -9.54 -5.96
N HIS A 585 -2.83 -9.20 -4.69
CA HIS A 585 -1.55 -8.86 -4.08
C HIS A 585 -1.30 -9.79 -2.89
N PRO A 586 -0.12 -10.40 -2.76
CA PRO A 586 0.19 -11.17 -1.56
C PRO A 586 0.22 -10.24 -0.35
N VAL A 587 -0.30 -10.72 0.77
CA VAL A 587 -0.23 -9.97 2.04
C VAL A 587 1.22 -9.72 2.39
N ILE A 588 1.55 -8.45 2.64
CA ILE A 588 2.93 -8.06 2.94
C ILE A 588 3.27 -8.39 4.38
N HIS A 589 4.40 -9.04 4.57
CA HIS A 589 4.99 -9.34 5.86
C HIS A 589 6.34 -8.65 6.05
N ALA A 590 6.82 -8.61 7.28
CA ALA A 590 8.16 -8.18 7.59
C ALA A 590 9.13 -9.34 7.34
N TYR A 591 9.81 -9.31 6.20
CA TYR A 591 10.69 -10.40 5.79
C TYR A 591 12.03 -10.37 6.50
N ASN A 592 12.57 -11.55 6.77
CA ASN A 592 13.85 -11.74 7.45
C ASN A 592 14.91 -12.24 6.46
N THR A 593 16.17 -12.14 6.84
CA THR A 593 17.23 -12.75 6.06
C THR A 593 17.21 -14.28 6.21
N GLN A 594 17.73 -15.00 5.23
CA GLN A 594 17.84 -16.47 5.30
C GLN A 594 18.65 -16.93 6.51
N SER A 595 19.70 -16.20 6.87
CA SER A 595 20.52 -16.50 8.04
C SER A 595 19.70 -16.49 9.35
N VAL A 596 18.80 -15.53 9.49
CA VAL A 596 17.90 -15.43 10.65
C VAL A 596 16.88 -16.57 10.65
N ALA A 597 16.29 -16.86 9.49
CA ALA A 597 15.36 -17.97 9.35
C ALA A 597 16.01 -19.31 9.72
N ASP A 598 17.25 -19.55 9.31
CA ASP A 598 18.00 -20.77 9.64
C ASP A 598 18.27 -20.88 11.15
N LYS A 599 18.67 -19.79 11.81
CA LYS A 599 18.87 -19.77 13.26
C LYS A 599 17.57 -20.04 14.04
N LEU A 600 16.48 -19.47 13.59
CA LEU A 600 15.16 -19.68 14.20
C LEU A 600 14.66 -21.11 13.98
N ALA A 601 14.85 -21.66 12.78
CA ALA A 601 14.51 -23.04 12.46
C ALA A 601 15.30 -24.04 13.33
N ALA A 602 16.58 -23.79 13.57
CA ALA A 602 17.43 -24.59 14.47
C ALA A 602 16.92 -24.55 15.92
N SER A 603 16.24 -23.49 16.31
CA SER A 603 15.61 -23.34 17.63
C SER A 603 14.13 -23.81 17.66
N GLY A 604 13.62 -24.41 16.59
CA GLY A 604 12.26 -24.94 16.49
C GLY A 604 11.22 -23.93 16.02
N ASP A 605 11.62 -22.76 15.52
CA ASP A 605 10.73 -21.75 14.97
C ASP A 605 10.82 -21.70 13.44
N HIS A 606 9.77 -22.19 12.78
CA HIS A 606 9.63 -22.19 11.33
C HIS A 606 8.66 -21.13 10.83
N SER A 607 8.25 -20.17 11.67
CA SER A 607 7.23 -19.18 11.35
C SER A 607 7.73 -18.06 10.46
N VAL A 608 9.03 -17.80 10.42
CA VAL A 608 9.58 -16.64 9.75
C VAL A 608 9.62 -16.77 8.24
N LEU A 609 9.20 -15.69 7.62
CA LEU A 609 9.16 -15.54 6.19
C LEU A 609 10.38 -14.75 5.71
N THR A 610 11.03 -15.19 4.65
CA THR A 610 12.18 -14.53 4.06
C THR A 610 11.83 -13.70 2.82
N GLN A 611 10.74 -14.08 2.17
CA GLN A 611 10.19 -13.43 0.98
C GLN A 611 8.81 -14.04 0.70
N PRO A 612 7.99 -13.47 -0.15
CA PRO A 612 6.78 -14.14 -0.63
C PRO A 612 7.17 -15.30 -1.55
N THR A 613 7.55 -16.44 -0.98
CA THR A 613 8.13 -17.57 -1.70
C THR A 613 7.16 -18.64 -2.11
N SER A 614 5.96 -18.64 -1.55
CA SER A 614 4.96 -19.68 -1.82
C SER A 614 3.69 -19.05 -2.34
N PHE A 615 3.51 -19.08 -3.64
CA PHE A 615 2.31 -18.60 -4.31
C PHE A 615 1.03 -19.32 -3.87
N SER A 616 1.15 -20.52 -3.31
CA SER A 616 0.02 -21.30 -2.84
C SER A 616 -0.32 -21.15 -1.36
N GLN A 617 0.65 -20.71 -0.54
CA GLN A 617 0.52 -20.66 0.91
C GLN A 617 0.30 -19.24 1.46
N GLU A 618 0.75 -18.22 0.73
CA GLU A 618 0.54 -16.83 1.13
C GLU A 618 -0.95 -16.47 1.08
N ASP A 619 -1.38 -15.71 2.07
CA ASP A 619 -2.66 -15.02 2.00
C ASP A 619 -2.59 -13.92 0.97
N TRP A 620 -3.67 -13.74 0.22
CA TRP A 620 -3.72 -12.75 -0.85
C TRP A 620 -4.84 -11.75 -0.61
N GLU A 621 -4.55 -10.51 -0.93
CA GLU A 621 -5.53 -9.43 -0.95
C GLU A 621 -6.26 -9.41 -2.29
N ASN A 622 -7.57 -9.22 -2.23
CA ASN A 622 -8.38 -9.06 -3.42
C ASN A 622 -8.13 -7.71 -4.07
N ARG A 623 -8.00 -7.70 -5.39
CA ARG A 623 -7.89 -6.49 -6.21
C ARG A 623 -9.01 -6.45 -7.25
N SER A 624 -9.45 -5.24 -7.58
CA SER A 624 -10.51 -5.00 -8.55
C SER A 624 -10.02 -4.09 -9.66
N PHE A 625 -10.32 -4.44 -10.90
CA PHE A 625 -9.96 -3.68 -12.08
C PHE A 625 -11.20 -3.42 -12.90
N THR A 626 -11.56 -2.15 -13.07
CA THR A 626 -12.74 -1.72 -13.81
C THR A 626 -12.32 -0.81 -14.96
N PHE A 627 -12.65 -1.22 -16.17
CA PHE A 627 -12.47 -0.44 -17.40
C PHE A 627 -13.80 -0.42 -18.17
N ASP A 628 -14.14 0.69 -18.81
CA ASP A 628 -15.29 0.69 -19.74
C ASP A 628 -15.06 -0.33 -20.86
N ASN A 629 -13.85 -0.34 -21.40
CA ASN A 629 -13.40 -1.31 -22.38
C ASN A 629 -11.96 -1.74 -22.11
N LEU A 630 -11.68 -3.01 -22.35
CA LEU A 630 -10.32 -3.56 -22.43
C LEU A 630 -10.09 -4.08 -23.86
N SER A 631 -9.21 -3.44 -24.59
CA SER A 631 -8.87 -3.79 -25.97
C SER A 631 -7.49 -4.41 -26.03
N LEU A 632 -7.42 -5.64 -26.46
CA LEU A 632 -6.19 -6.43 -26.59
C LEU A 632 -5.98 -6.84 -28.03
N LYS A 633 -4.77 -6.66 -28.55
CA LYS A 633 -4.34 -7.18 -29.86
C LYS A 633 -3.00 -7.86 -29.72
N ASN A 634 -2.89 -9.07 -30.26
CA ASN A 634 -1.65 -9.85 -30.22
C ASN A 634 -1.02 -9.87 -28.81
N THR A 635 -1.85 -10.02 -27.79
CA THR A 635 -1.48 -9.88 -26.37
C THR A 635 -1.72 -11.19 -25.65
N ASP A 636 -0.78 -11.57 -24.76
CA ASP A 636 -0.99 -12.60 -23.74
C ASP A 636 -1.53 -11.93 -22.47
N PHE A 637 -2.80 -12.11 -22.21
CA PHE A 637 -3.48 -11.53 -21.04
C PHE A 637 -3.77 -12.59 -20.00
N GLY A 638 -3.46 -12.28 -18.73
CA GLY A 638 -3.81 -13.12 -17.60
C GLY A 638 -4.55 -12.35 -16.52
N LEU A 639 -5.67 -12.90 -16.07
CA LEU A 639 -6.33 -12.49 -14.83
C LEU A 639 -5.95 -13.51 -13.75
N GLY A 640 -5.06 -13.10 -12.82
CA GLY A 640 -4.53 -13.97 -11.78
C GLY A 640 -5.48 -14.10 -10.59
N ARG A 641 -5.05 -14.89 -9.61
CA ARG A 641 -5.84 -15.13 -8.40
C ARG A 641 -6.21 -13.85 -7.68
N ASN A 642 -7.30 -13.87 -6.94
CA ASN A 642 -7.77 -12.76 -6.11
C ASN A 642 -7.99 -11.46 -6.90
N ALA A 643 -8.28 -11.55 -8.17
CA ALA A 643 -8.57 -10.40 -9.01
C ALA A 643 -9.97 -10.48 -9.61
N THR A 644 -10.66 -9.36 -9.60
CA THR A 644 -11.94 -9.14 -10.27
C THR A 644 -11.74 -8.16 -11.39
N LEU A 645 -12.18 -8.53 -12.61
CA LEU A 645 -12.15 -7.67 -13.78
C LEU A 645 -13.56 -7.34 -14.21
N ASN A 646 -13.89 -6.06 -14.23
CA ASN A 646 -15.17 -5.54 -14.68
C ASN A 646 -14.94 -4.75 -15.97
N THR A 647 -15.34 -5.28 -17.09
CA THR A 647 -15.07 -4.64 -18.39
C THR A 647 -15.89 -5.24 -19.51
N MET A 648 -15.94 -4.53 -20.62
CA MET A 648 -16.25 -5.07 -21.94
C MET A 648 -14.93 -5.40 -22.63
N LEU A 649 -14.62 -6.70 -22.78
CA LEU A 649 -13.39 -7.17 -23.40
C LEU A 649 -13.54 -7.25 -24.91
N GLU A 650 -12.57 -6.72 -25.64
CA GLU A 650 -12.40 -6.96 -27.06
C GLU A 650 -10.97 -7.47 -27.32
N ALA A 651 -10.84 -8.71 -27.70
CA ALA A 651 -9.55 -9.35 -27.92
C ALA A 651 -9.41 -9.82 -29.38
N THR A 652 -8.30 -9.50 -30.00
CA THR A 652 -7.97 -9.88 -31.36
C THR A 652 -6.60 -10.55 -31.39
N ASP A 653 -6.54 -11.72 -31.99
CA ASP A 653 -5.30 -12.52 -32.13
C ASP A 653 -4.54 -12.65 -30.80
N SER A 654 -5.26 -12.83 -29.70
CA SER A 654 -4.77 -12.80 -28.33
C SER A 654 -5.07 -14.10 -27.58
N THR A 655 -4.30 -14.34 -26.52
CA THR A 655 -4.59 -15.39 -25.54
C THR A 655 -5.06 -14.72 -24.26
N VAL A 656 -6.26 -15.04 -23.81
CA VAL A 656 -6.87 -14.50 -22.59
C VAL A 656 -7.09 -15.65 -21.62
N THR A 657 -6.42 -15.61 -20.48
CA THR A 657 -6.55 -16.64 -19.45
C THR A 657 -7.17 -16.04 -18.20
N LEU A 658 -8.34 -16.51 -17.82
CA LEU A 658 -9.04 -16.10 -16.61
C LEU A 658 -8.84 -17.14 -15.51
N GLY A 659 -8.43 -16.67 -14.34
CA GLY A 659 -7.94 -17.55 -13.29
C GLY A 659 -6.60 -18.15 -13.66
N ASP A 660 -5.72 -17.32 -14.23
CA ASP A 660 -4.38 -17.71 -14.66
C ASP A 660 -3.59 -18.22 -13.44
N SER A 661 -3.06 -19.43 -13.56
CA SER A 661 -2.22 -20.00 -12.51
C SER A 661 -0.87 -19.29 -12.39
N ARG A 662 -0.44 -18.61 -13.45
CA ARG A 662 0.79 -17.80 -13.46
C ARG A 662 0.53 -16.50 -12.73
N VAL A 663 1.30 -16.24 -11.68
CA VAL A 663 1.28 -14.98 -10.92
C VAL A 663 2.69 -14.48 -10.72
N PHE A 664 2.84 -13.20 -10.41
CA PHE A 664 4.12 -12.55 -10.24
C PHE A 664 4.25 -11.98 -8.84
N ILE A 665 5.44 -12.07 -8.28
CA ILE A 665 5.84 -11.33 -7.08
C ILE A 665 7.11 -10.53 -7.37
N ASP A 666 7.27 -9.42 -6.66
CA ASP A 666 8.53 -8.69 -6.64
C ASP A 666 9.33 -9.11 -5.42
N LYS A 667 10.46 -9.78 -5.65
CA LYS A 667 11.35 -10.23 -4.56
C LYS A 667 12.01 -9.08 -3.79
N ASN A 668 12.12 -7.92 -4.39
CA ASN A 668 12.74 -6.74 -3.78
C ASN A 668 11.75 -5.79 -3.12
N ASP A 669 10.47 -6.19 -3.02
CA ASP A 669 9.41 -5.33 -2.46
C ASP A 669 9.23 -3.99 -3.19
N GLY A 670 9.58 -3.93 -4.46
CA GLY A 670 9.10 -3.01 -5.47
C GLY A 670 9.26 -1.50 -5.27
N ASN A 671 10.30 -1.04 -4.60
CA ASN A 671 10.47 0.40 -4.30
C ASN A 671 11.13 1.20 -5.42
N GLY A 672 10.87 0.90 -6.66
CA GLY A 672 11.56 1.65 -7.71
C GLY A 672 11.16 1.26 -9.11
N THR A 673 12.03 1.54 -10.06
CA THR A 673 11.87 1.20 -11.47
C THR A 673 12.52 -0.13 -11.84
N THR A 674 13.29 -0.72 -10.93
CA THR A 674 13.94 -2.01 -11.14
C THR A 674 13.28 -3.04 -10.25
N PHE A 675 12.64 -4.01 -10.87
CA PHE A 675 11.95 -5.09 -10.19
C PHE A 675 12.73 -6.38 -10.36
N THR A 676 12.67 -7.26 -9.38
CA THR A 676 13.06 -8.66 -9.51
C THR A 676 11.80 -9.49 -9.47
N LEU A 677 11.15 -9.61 -10.62
CA LEU A 677 9.93 -10.38 -10.76
C LEU A 677 10.23 -11.87 -10.72
N GLU A 678 9.52 -12.57 -9.91
CA GLU A 678 9.44 -14.02 -9.95
C GLU A 678 8.07 -14.45 -10.45
N GLU A 679 8.07 -15.22 -11.53
CA GLU A 679 6.90 -15.89 -12.02
C GLU A 679 6.72 -17.22 -11.28
N GLY A 680 5.56 -17.45 -10.71
CA GLY A 680 5.21 -18.68 -10.04
C GLY A 680 3.87 -19.21 -10.48
N THR A 681 3.54 -20.41 -9.99
CA THR A 681 2.27 -21.06 -10.27
C THR A 681 1.41 -21.08 -9.02
N SER A 682 0.23 -20.48 -9.10
CA SER A 682 -0.75 -20.50 -8.02
C SER A 682 -1.54 -21.80 -8.05
N GLU A 683 -1.17 -22.73 -7.18
CA GLU A 683 -1.94 -23.97 -7.00
C GLU A 683 -2.90 -23.83 -5.82
N ALA A 684 -3.92 -24.67 -5.78
CA ALA A 684 -4.85 -24.80 -4.65
C ALA A 684 -5.54 -23.52 -4.22
N VAL A 685 -5.89 -22.63 -5.16
CA VAL A 685 -6.70 -21.45 -4.87
C VAL A 685 -8.07 -21.87 -4.35
N LYS A 686 -8.46 -21.34 -3.19
CA LYS A 686 -9.78 -21.58 -2.59
C LYS A 686 -10.87 -20.98 -3.48
N ASP A 687 -12.10 -21.49 -3.38
CA ASP A 687 -13.23 -21.00 -4.18
C ASP A 687 -13.50 -19.50 -3.95
N ALA A 688 -13.30 -19.01 -2.72
CA ALA A 688 -13.44 -17.59 -2.39
C ALA A 688 -12.35 -16.69 -3.00
N ASP A 689 -11.23 -17.26 -3.42
CA ASP A 689 -10.05 -16.56 -3.95
C ASP A 689 -9.95 -16.65 -5.47
N ARG A 690 -10.96 -17.24 -6.12
CA ARG A 690 -11.01 -17.34 -7.58
C ARG A 690 -11.11 -15.98 -8.24
N SER A 691 -10.57 -15.91 -9.42
CA SER A 691 -10.76 -14.75 -10.29
C SER A 691 -12.20 -14.64 -10.75
N VAL A 692 -12.67 -13.40 -10.89
CA VAL A 692 -14.04 -13.11 -11.37
C VAL A 692 -13.95 -12.14 -12.54
N PHE A 693 -14.64 -12.47 -13.62
CA PHE A 693 -14.83 -11.57 -14.76
C PHE A 693 -16.32 -11.19 -14.85
N ASN A 694 -16.59 -9.89 -14.86
CA ASN A 694 -17.92 -9.36 -15.04
C ASN A 694 -17.96 -8.47 -16.29
N GLY A 695 -18.86 -8.80 -17.24
CA GLY A 695 -19.04 -8.05 -18.46
C GLY A 695 -19.18 -8.96 -19.67
N GLY A 696 -18.95 -8.42 -20.84
CA GLY A 696 -18.99 -9.20 -22.09
C GLY A 696 -17.61 -9.37 -22.69
N ALA A 697 -17.49 -10.32 -23.61
CA ALA A 697 -16.27 -10.54 -24.37
C ALA A 697 -16.56 -10.68 -25.85
N VAL A 698 -15.80 -9.98 -26.68
CA VAL A 698 -15.77 -10.12 -28.14
C VAL A 698 -14.42 -10.69 -28.52
N LEU A 699 -14.43 -11.83 -29.18
CA LEU A 699 -13.24 -12.56 -29.59
C LEU A 699 -13.10 -12.52 -31.09
N ASN A 700 -12.01 -11.96 -31.59
CA ASN A 700 -11.74 -11.80 -33.02
C ASN A 700 -10.46 -12.55 -33.42
N GLY A 701 -10.43 -13.05 -34.65
CA GLY A 701 -9.25 -13.73 -35.19
C GLY A 701 -8.87 -14.97 -34.36
N LYS A 702 -7.59 -15.27 -34.30
CA LYS A 702 -7.04 -16.40 -33.56
C LYS A 702 -6.93 -16.08 -32.06
N THR A 703 -8.06 -15.84 -31.44
CA THR A 703 -8.13 -15.54 -30.01
C THR A 703 -8.60 -16.77 -29.24
N THR A 704 -7.90 -17.09 -28.17
CA THR A 704 -8.32 -18.10 -27.20
C THR A 704 -8.73 -17.44 -25.90
N LEU A 705 -9.94 -17.74 -25.42
CA LEU A 705 -10.39 -17.41 -24.07
C LEU A 705 -10.39 -18.69 -23.24
N ASP A 706 -9.48 -18.79 -22.31
CA ASP A 706 -9.36 -19.92 -21.39
C ASP A 706 -9.88 -19.51 -20.00
N ILE A 707 -11.04 -20.07 -19.63
CA ILE A 707 -11.63 -19.89 -18.30
C ILE A 707 -11.14 -21.05 -17.44
N MET A 708 -9.93 -20.88 -16.87
CA MET A 708 -9.16 -21.93 -16.23
C MET A 708 -9.57 -22.16 -14.77
N ASN A 709 -9.69 -21.10 -13.99
CA ASN A 709 -10.08 -21.15 -12.58
C ASN A 709 -10.74 -19.84 -12.19
N ALA A 710 -11.91 -19.61 -12.75
CA ALA A 710 -12.61 -18.33 -12.65
C ALA A 710 -14.12 -18.49 -12.75
N THR A 711 -14.81 -17.45 -12.33
CA THR A 711 -16.21 -17.24 -12.62
C THR A 711 -16.32 -16.15 -13.71
N PHE A 712 -16.94 -16.49 -14.83
CA PHE A 712 -17.24 -15.56 -15.91
C PHE A 712 -18.73 -15.22 -15.90
N ASN A 713 -19.06 -13.96 -15.62
CA ASN A 713 -20.43 -13.46 -15.61
C ASN A 713 -20.62 -12.53 -16.79
N GLY A 714 -21.20 -13.02 -17.86
CA GLY A 714 -21.40 -12.23 -19.06
C GLY A 714 -21.71 -13.05 -20.30
N ASP A 715 -21.78 -12.37 -21.43
CA ASP A 715 -21.93 -12.94 -22.76
C ASP A 715 -20.60 -13.00 -23.48
N ILE A 716 -20.52 -13.92 -24.45
CA ILE A 716 -19.34 -14.06 -25.32
C ILE A 716 -19.80 -14.05 -26.77
N SER A 717 -19.20 -13.15 -27.55
CA SER A 717 -19.33 -13.14 -29.00
C SER A 717 -18.01 -13.59 -29.63
N GLY A 718 -17.91 -14.88 -29.94
CA GLY A 718 -16.74 -15.49 -30.57
C GLY A 718 -16.89 -15.54 -32.08
N HIS A 719 -16.06 -14.80 -32.80
CA HIS A 719 -16.03 -14.79 -34.26
C HIS A 719 -15.19 -15.94 -34.82
N ALA A 720 -15.21 -16.13 -36.13
CA ALA A 720 -14.47 -17.20 -36.80
C ALA A 720 -13.00 -17.24 -36.38
N SER A 721 -12.49 -18.44 -36.15
CA SER A 721 -11.12 -18.75 -35.67
C SER A 721 -10.90 -18.54 -34.19
N SER A 722 -11.87 -18.03 -33.43
CA SER A 722 -11.77 -17.90 -31.98
C SER A 722 -12.10 -19.22 -31.28
N HIS A 723 -11.59 -19.38 -30.07
CA HIS A 723 -11.77 -20.59 -29.26
C HIS A 723 -12.03 -20.22 -27.80
N VAL A 724 -12.95 -20.94 -27.16
CA VAL A 724 -13.25 -20.81 -25.73
C VAL A 724 -13.03 -22.15 -25.04
N GLU A 725 -12.31 -22.17 -23.94
CA GLU A 725 -12.19 -23.30 -23.04
C GLU A 725 -12.80 -23.00 -21.67
N LEU A 726 -13.55 -23.95 -21.14
CA LEU A 726 -14.14 -23.88 -19.79
C LEU A 726 -13.69 -25.09 -18.98
N SER A 727 -12.84 -24.89 -18.01
CA SER A 727 -12.31 -25.96 -17.16
C SER A 727 -13.33 -26.46 -16.14
N SER A 728 -13.05 -27.63 -15.57
CA SER A 728 -13.87 -28.23 -14.49
C SER A 728 -13.94 -27.38 -13.21
N ARG A 729 -13.00 -26.47 -13.04
CA ARG A 729 -12.92 -25.57 -11.87
C ARG A 729 -13.61 -24.24 -12.09
N SER A 730 -14.20 -24.02 -13.25
CA SER A 730 -14.73 -22.74 -13.67
C SER A 730 -16.23 -22.77 -13.88
N HIS A 731 -16.82 -21.60 -13.74
CA HIS A 731 -18.24 -21.33 -13.95
C HIS A 731 -18.43 -20.23 -14.98
N TRP A 732 -19.21 -20.50 -16.02
CA TRP A 732 -19.69 -19.46 -16.90
C TRP A 732 -21.19 -19.21 -16.63
N ASN A 733 -21.51 -18.04 -16.11
CA ASN A 733 -22.86 -17.56 -15.95
C ASN A 733 -23.20 -16.67 -17.15
N MET A 734 -23.92 -17.22 -18.10
CA MET A 734 -24.26 -16.55 -19.35
C MET A 734 -25.44 -15.60 -19.14
N THR A 735 -25.15 -14.30 -19.16
CA THR A 735 -26.16 -13.26 -18.85
C THR A 735 -26.98 -12.81 -20.05
N LYS A 736 -26.50 -13.06 -21.25
CA LYS A 736 -27.15 -12.78 -22.53
C LYS A 736 -26.86 -13.87 -23.51
N SER A 737 -27.65 -13.96 -24.59
CA SER A 737 -27.39 -14.87 -25.71
C SER A 737 -25.97 -14.69 -26.23
N SER A 738 -25.29 -15.79 -26.49
CA SER A 738 -23.89 -15.83 -26.88
C SER A 738 -23.70 -16.69 -28.13
N THR A 739 -22.65 -16.37 -28.88
CA THR A 739 -22.26 -17.11 -30.09
C THR A 739 -20.78 -17.45 -30.03
N LEU A 740 -20.42 -18.71 -30.22
CA LEU A 740 -19.05 -19.20 -30.21
C LEU A 740 -18.74 -19.93 -31.50
N ASP A 741 -17.49 -19.81 -31.97
CA ASP A 741 -17.00 -20.60 -33.10
C ASP A 741 -16.55 -21.98 -32.62
N SER A 742 -15.58 -22.02 -31.71
CA SER A 742 -15.10 -23.27 -31.10
C SER A 742 -15.22 -23.17 -29.56
N PHE A 743 -15.83 -24.19 -28.98
CA PHE A 743 -16.01 -24.27 -27.53
C PHE A 743 -15.65 -25.65 -27.03
N ARG A 744 -14.79 -25.70 -26.04
CA ARG A 744 -14.38 -26.94 -25.38
C ARG A 744 -14.61 -26.86 -23.88
N SER A 745 -15.15 -27.92 -23.30
CA SER A 745 -15.26 -28.07 -21.85
C SER A 745 -15.13 -29.55 -21.45
N LYS A 746 -14.37 -29.77 -20.38
CA LYS A 746 -14.32 -31.09 -19.71
C LYS A 746 -14.70 -30.84 -18.24
N GLY A 747 -15.96 -31.15 -17.91
CA GLY A 747 -16.48 -31.07 -16.56
C GLY A 747 -16.77 -29.64 -16.08
N GLY A 748 -16.76 -28.65 -16.96
CA GLY A 748 -17.10 -27.27 -16.59
C GLY A 748 -18.59 -27.08 -16.31
N THR A 749 -18.92 -25.94 -15.68
CA THR A 749 -20.29 -25.55 -15.37
C THR A 749 -20.69 -24.32 -16.19
N LEU A 750 -21.75 -24.45 -16.95
CA LEU A 750 -22.39 -23.38 -17.70
C LEU A 750 -23.80 -23.16 -17.11
N SER A 751 -24.11 -21.95 -16.69
CA SER A 751 -25.44 -21.60 -16.23
C SER A 751 -26.07 -20.52 -17.13
N LEU A 752 -27.24 -20.81 -17.70
CA LEU A 752 -28.05 -19.85 -18.40
C LEU A 752 -29.09 -19.22 -17.46
N VAL A 753 -29.17 -19.73 -16.21
CA VAL A 753 -30.05 -19.21 -15.17
C VAL A 753 -29.27 -18.19 -14.35
N THR A 754 -29.59 -16.93 -14.57
CA THR A 754 -29.00 -15.78 -13.89
C THR A 754 -30.10 -14.94 -13.25
N ASP A 755 -29.74 -13.94 -12.46
CA ASP A 755 -30.70 -13.02 -11.87
C ASP A 755 -31.53 -12.32 -12.97
N ASN A 756 -32.82 -12.10 -12.71
CA ASN A 756 -33.78 -11.56 -13.70
C ASN A 756 -33.80 -12.41 -14.99
N TRP A 757 -33.93 -13.70 -14.83
CA TRP A 757 -33.87 -14.65 -15.93
C TRP A 757 -34.87 -14.32 -17.06
N SER A 758 -34.38 -14.36 -18.28
CA SER A 758 -35.15 -14.46 -19.52
C SER A 758 -34.52 -15.54 -20.42
N PRO A 759 -35.28 -16.14 -21.32
CA PRO A 759 -34.73 -17.16 -22.21
C PRO A 759 -33.55 -16.67 -23.04
N LYS A 760 -32.50 -17.47 -23.11
CA LYS A 760 -31.25 -17.14 -23.81
C LYS A 760 -30.85 -18.32 -24.67
N THR A 761 -30.11 -18.03 -25.73
CA THR A 761 -29.58 -19.05 -26.62
C THR A 761 -28.06 -18.95 -26.67
N LEU A 762 -27.40 -20.10 -26.46
CA LEU A 762 -25.98 -20.27 -26.81
C LEU A 762 -25.92 -20.99 -28.18
N THR A 763 -25.33 -20.30 -29.14
CA THR A 763 -25.06 -20.86 -30.48
C THR A 763 -23.59 -21.18 -30.60
N VAL A 764 -23.25 -22.41 -30.93
CA VAL A 764 -21.85 -22.88 -31.03
C VAL A 764 -21.66 -23.56 -32.39
N ASN A 765 -20.66 -23.15 -33.13
CA ASN A 765 -20.33 -23.77 -34.37
C ASN A 765 -19.77 -25.20 -34.14
N THR A 766 -18.72 -25.34 -33.34
CA THR A 766 -18.13 -26.63 -32.97
C THR A 766 -18.01 -26.72 -31.46
N LEU A 767 -18.67 -27.73 -30.87
CA LEU A 767 -18.64 -28.01 -29.44
C LEU A 767 -17.91 -29.31 -29.14
N HIS A 768 -16.91 -29.27 -28.29
CA HIS A 768 -16.32 -30.47 -27.69
C HIS A 768 -16.55 -30.44 -26.18
N ALA A 769 -17.61 -31.10 -25.72
CA ALA A 769 -17.99 -31.08 -24.32
C ALA A 769 -18.11 -32.51 -23.76
N SER A 770 -17.42 -32.75 -22.65
CA SER A 770 -17.49 -34.00 -21.90
C SER A 770 -17.82 -33.70 -20.44
N SER A 771 -18.88 -34.32 -19.92
CA SER A 771 -19.32 -34.20 -18.54
C SER A 771 -19.55 -32.74 -18.09
N MET A 772 -19.97 -31.88 -19.02
CA MET A 772 -20.33 -30.49 -18.75
C MET A 772 -21.71 -30.45 -18.08
N ASN A 773 -21.82 -29.65 -17.01
CA ASN A 773 -23.10 -29.41 -16.37
C ASN A 773 -23.68 -28.08 -16.87
N ILE A 774 -24.92 -28.10 -17.39
CA ILE A 774 -25.58 -26.94 -18.00
C ILE A 774 -26.88 -26.71 -17.28
N ALA A 775 -26.93 -25.61 -16.49
CA ALA A 775 -28.14 -25.16 -15.84
C ALA A 775 -28.99 -24.35 -16.83
N MET A 776 -30.22 -24.74 -17.03
CA MET A 776 -31.16 -24.11 -17.95
C MET A 776 -32.45 -23.76 -17.26
N GLY A 777 -33.01 -22.60 -17.59
CA GLY A 777 -34.30 -22.15 -17.14
C GLY A 777 -35.39 -22.46 -18.14
N VAL A 778 -36.59 -22.74 -17.65
CA VAL A 778 -37.79 -22.97 -18.42
C VAL A 778 -38.96 -22.23 -17.80
N SER A 779 -39.73 -21.52 -18.61
CA SER A 779 -41.05 -20.99 -18.27
C SER A 779 -42.16 -21.80 -18.95
N THR A 780 -42.91 -22.53 -18.16
CA THR A 780 -44.02 -23.32 -18.69
C THR A 780 -45.19 -22.43 -19.11
N ALA A 781 -45.38 -21.34 -18.41
CA ALA A 781 -46.49 -20.40 -18.74
C ALA A 781 -46.31 -19.78 -20.12
N ASP A 782 -45.08 -19.38 -20.46
CA ASP A 782 -44.73 -18.75 -21.73
C ASP A 782 -44.33 -19.74 -22.81
N ASN A 783 -44.15 -21.03 -22.48
CA ASN A 783 -43.63 -22.10 -23.35
C ASN A 783 -42.27 -21.74 -23.95
N THR A 784 -41.40 -21.18 -23.12
CA THR A 784 -40.07 -20.73 -23.48
C THR A 784 -39.01 -21.30 -22.55
N GLY A 785 -37.80 -21.39 -23.03
CA GLY A 785 -36.68 -21.88 -22.25
C GLY A 785 -35.34 -21.46 -22.83
N ASP A 786 -34.32 -21.65 -22.04
CA ASP A 786 -32.96 -21.54 -22.53
C ASP A 786 -32.64 -22.60 -23.56
N ARG A 787 -31.69 -22.32 -24.44
CA ARG A 787 -31.39 -23.20 -25.57
C ARG A 787 -29.91 -23.22 -25.92
N ILE A 788 -29.42 -24.38 -26.33
CA ILE A 788 -28.09 -24.55 -26.92
C ILE A 788 -28.26 -25.14 -28.32
N ASP A 789 -27.71 -24.43 -29.31
CA ASP A 789 -27.71 -24.90 -30.71
C ASP A 789 -26.25 -25.11 -31.17
N ILE A 790 -25.95 -26.38 -31.54
CA ILE A 790 -24.66 -26.74 -32.11
C ILE A 790 -24.84 -26.87 -33.63
N LEU A 791 -24.12 -26.02 -34.39
CA LEU A 791 -24.37 -25.89 -35.82
C LEU A 791 -23.63 -26.89 -36.66
N ASN A 792 -22.33 -27.11 -36.43
CA ASN A 792 -21.49 -27.88 -37.33
C ASN A 792 -21.07 -29.26 -36.78
N LYS A 793 -20.53 -29.30 -35.55
CA LYS A 793 -20.00 -30.54 -34.99
C LYS A 793 -20.13 -30.57 -33.46
N ALA A 794 -20.54 -31.72 -32.95
CA ALA A 794 -20.59 -32.02 -31.52
C ALA A 794 -19.76 -33.28 -31.23
N THR A 795 -18.80 -33.17 -30.34
CA THR A 795 -17.95 -34.28 -29.91
C THR A 795 -17.88 -34.33 -28.38
N GLY A 796 -17.48 -35.50 -27.81
CA GLY A 796 -17.51 -35.76 -26.40
C GLY A 796 -18.80 -36.51 -26.00
N GLY A 797 -19.37 -36.17 -24.85
CA GLY A 797 -20.62 -36.74 -24.36
C GLY A 797 -20.81 -36.65 -22.86
N HIS A 798 -21.88 -37.25 -22.38
CA HIS A 798 -22.26 -37.27 -20.95
C HIS A 798 -22.50 -35.90 -20.36
N ASN A 799 -23.02 -34.99 -21.15
CA ASN A 799 -23.35 -33.61 -20.69
C ASN A 799 -24.75 -33.61 -20.08
N THR A 800 -24.93 -32.82 -19.02
CA THR A 800 -26.18 -32.77 -18.27
C THR A 800 -26.89 -31.45 -18.49
N LEU A 801 -28.18 -31.54 -18.89
CA LEU A 801 -29.08 -30.38 -18.87
C LEU A 801 -29.81 -30.38 -17.52
N ASP A 802 -29.46 -29.46 -16.66
CA ASP A 802 -29.96 -29.34 -15.29
C ASP A 802 -31.10 -28.30 -15.23
N LEU A 803 -32.31 -28.79 -14.95
CA LEU A 803 -33.54 -28.00 -14.86
C LEU A 803 -33.93 -27.73 -13.40
N SER A 804 -33.03 -27.87 -12.45
CA SER A 804 -33.30 -27.73 -11.01
C SER A 804 -33.88 -26.39 -10.61
N THR A 805 -33.73 -25.35 -11.44
CA THR A 805 -34.22 -24.00 -11.24
C THR A 805 -35.46 -23.64 -12.04
N LEU A 806 -36.39 -24.64 -12.19
CA LEU A 806 -37.67 -24.37 -12.81
C LEU A 806 -38.50 -23.35 -12.02
N PHE A 807 -39.06 -22.39 -12.73
CA PHE A 807 -39.78 -21.27 -12.12
C PHE A 807 -41.21 -21.58 -11.76
N ASP A 808 -41.81 -22.58 -12.40
CA ASP A 808 -43.19 -22.99 -12.17
C ASP A 808 -43.31 -24.32 -11.44
N GLN A 809 -44.41 -24.48 -10.70
CA GLN A 809 -44.64 -25.67 -9.88
C GLN A 809 -45.05 -26.91 -10.69
N THR A 810 -45.46 -26.69 -11.91
CA THR A 810 -45.90 -27.81 -12.83
C THR A 810 -45.24 -27.65 -14.18
N LEU A 811 -44.63 -28.71 -14.69
CA LEU A 811 -44.08 -28.78 -16.04
C LEU A 811 -45.15 -29.11 -17.07
N THR A 812 -46.15 -28.30 -17.21
CA THR A 812 -47.21 -28.49 -18.25
C THR A 812 -46.96 -27.51 -19.37
N LEU A 813 -46.48 -28.03 -20.48
CA LEU A 813 -46.18 -27.25 -21.70
C LEU A 813 -47.34 -27.41 -22.70
N LYS A 814 -47.62 -26.31 -23.43
CA LYS A 814 -48.59 -26.34 -24.53
C LYS A 814 -48.07 -27.01 -25.77
N ASN A 815 -46.75 -26.81 -26.05
CA ASN A 815 -46.06 -27.36 -27.20
C ASN A 815 -44.73 -27.96 -26.73
N ASP A 816 -44.20 -28.89 -27.51
CA ASP A 816 -42.85 -29.38 -27.28
C ASP A 816 -41.85 -28.25 -27.28
N LEU A 817 -40.93 -28.30 -26.34
CA LEU A 817 -39.92 -27.24 -26.15
C LEU A 817 -38.52 -27.82 -26.36
N THR A 818 -37.84 -27.28 -27.37
CA THR A 818 -36.45 -27.64 -27.66
C THR A 818 -35.49 -26.90 -26.72
N LEU A 819 -34.66 -27.66 -26.02
CA LEU A 819 -33.60 -27.09 -25.13
C LEU A 819 -32.20 -27.23 -25.74
N ALA A 820 -32.00 -28.19 -26.65
CA ALA A 820 -30.72 -28.36 -27.35
C ALA A 820 -30.93 -28.91 -28.74
N SER A 821 -30.05 -28.57 -29.67
CA SER A 821 -29.98 -29.16 -30.99
C SER A 821 -28.53 -29.38 -31.44
N ALA A 822 -28.31 -30.41 -32.27
CA ALA A 822 -27.01 -30.71 -32.81
C ALA A 822 -27.14 -31.31 -34.22
N PRO A 823 -26.06 -31.40 -35.02
CA PRO A 823 -26.08 -32.03 -36.32
C PRO A 823 -26.48 -33.52 -36.21
N VAL A 824 -27.11 -34.03 -37.27
CA VAL A 824 -27.37 -35.47 -37.41
C VAL A 824 -26.07 -36.28 -37.27
N GLY A 825 -26.15 -37.45 -36.64
CA GLY A 825 -24.98 -38.24 -36.29
C GLY A 825 -24.42 -38.00 -34.86
N THR A 826 -24.89 -36.97 -34.21
CA THR A 826 -24.61 -36.77 -32.80
C THR A 826 -25.33 -37.80 -31.93
N SER A 827 -24.66 -38.45 -31.01
CA SER A 827 -25.25 -39.43 -30.10
C SER A 827 -26.47 -38.83 -29.37
N HIS A 828 -27.54 -39.57 -29.25
CA HIS A 828 -28.73 -39.17 -28.48
C HIS A 828 -28.43 -38.99 -27.00
N GLY A 829 -27.41 -39.67 -26.48
CA GLY A 829 -26.91 -39.54 -25.12
C GLY A 829 -25.92 -38.39 -24.91
N TYR A 830 -25.66 -37.55 -25.94
CA TYR A 830 -24.76 -36.39 -25.82
C TYR A 830 -25.19 -35.45 -24.71
N PHE A 831 -26.49 -35.20 -24.63
CA PHE A 831 -27.12 -34.55 -23.49
C PHE A 831 -28.09 -35.51 -22.80
N SER A 832 -28.15 -35.40 -21.48
CA SER A 832 -29.16 -36.06 -20.65
C SER A 832 -29.80 -35.04 -19.72
N PHE A 833 -31.07 -35.21 -19.40
CA PHE A 833 -31.76 -34.36 -18.46
C PHE A 833 -31.56 -34.87 -17.04
N ALA A 834 -31.24 -33.96 -16.11
CA ALA A 834 -31.14 -34.29 -14.71
C ALA A 834 -32.51 -34.42 -14.06
N SER A 835 -32.64 -35.31 -13.09
CA SER A 835 -33.81 -35.41 -12.24
C SER A 835 -33.94 -34.18 -11.35
N LEU A 836 -35.17 -33.73 -11.13
CA LEU A 836 -35.48 -32.58 -10.27
C LEU A 836 -35.86 -33.07 -8.89
N ASN A 837 -35.16 -32.59 -7.87
CA ASN A 837 -35.45 -32.90 -6.48
C ASN A 837 -36.14 -31.67 -5.82
N ARG A 838 -37.34 -31.90 -5.30
CA ARG A 838 -38.04 -30.90 -4.47
C ARG A 838 -38.40 -31.53 -3.13
N GLY A 839 -37.49 -31.37 -2.14
CA GLY A 839 -37.66 -32.03 -0.85
C GLY A 839 -37.65 -33.55 -0.97
N PHE A 840 -38.74 -34.19 -0.62
CA PHE A 840 -38.89 -35.64 -0.72
C PHE A 840 -39.43 -36.14 -2.08
N THR A 841 -39.65 -35.22 -3.03
CA THR A 841 -40.22 -35.56 -4.33
C THR A 841 -39.18 -35.41 -5.43
N VAL A 842 -39.01 -36.48 -6.20
CA VAL A 842 -38.15 -36.47 -7.42
C VAL A 842 -39.02 -36.30 -8.63
N TYR A 843 -38.79 -35.25 -9.38
CA TYR A 843 -39.47 -35.01 -10.66
C TYR A 843 -38.57 -35.45 -11.81
N THR A 844 -39.02 -36.36 -12.64
CA THR A 844 -38.36 -36.74 -13.88
C THR A 844 -39.09 -36.08 -15.04
N PRO A 845 -38.43 -35.12 -15.74
CA PRO A 845 -39.06 -34.49 -16.90
C PRO A 845 -39.47 -35.50 -17.95
N ASP A 846 -40.64 -35.32 -18.59
CA ASP A 846 -40.99 -36.09 -19.77
C ASP A 846 -40.24 -35.47 -20.95
N THR A 847 -39.27 -36.21 -21.47
CA THR A 847 -38.32 -35.76 -22.48
C THR A 847 -38.33 -36.64 -23.70
N GLN A 848 -37.89 -36.12 -24.83
CA GLN A 848 -37.65 -36.87 -26.03
C GLN A 848 -36.38 -36.38 -26.75
N VAL A 849 -35.78 -37.27 -27.52
CA VAL A 849 -34.72 -36.93 -28.49
C VAL A 849 -35.26 -37.28 -29.85
N GLN A 850 -35.32 -36.27 -30.73
CA GLN A 850 -35.95 -36.44 -32.06
C GLN A 850 -34.97 -36.03 -33.15
N GLU A 851 -34.84 -36.85 -34.17
CA GLU A 851 -34.16 -36.50 -35.43
C GLU A 851 -35.17 -35.96 -36.42
N LYS A 852 -34.90 -34.76 -36.97
CA LYS A 852 -35.72 -34.13 -37.96
C LYS A 852 -34.88 -33.15 -38.81
N ASP A 853 -35.06 -33.15 -40.11
CA ASP A 853 -34.43 -32.21 -41.05
C ASP A 853 -32.89 -32.09 -40.89
N GLY A 854 -32.21 -33.21 -40.67
CA GLY A 854 -30.76 -33.30 -40.54
C GLY A 854 -30.22 -32.83 -39.21
N ARG A 855 -31.04 -32.75 -38.17
CA ARG A 855 -30.66 -32.33 -36.83
C ARG A 855 -31.24 -33.27 -35.77
N VAL A 856 -30.59 -33.28 -34.62
CA VAL A 856 -31.04 -33.95 -33.42
C VAL A 856 -31.51 -32.91 -32.43
N TYR A 857 -32.70 -33.10 -31.85
CA TYR A 857 -33.31 -32.17 -30.89
C TYR A 857 -33.55 -32.86 -29.55
N TRP A 858 -33.12 -32.23 -28.46
CA TRP A 858 -33.46 -32.62 -27.10
C TRP A 858 -34.59 -31.72 -26.60
N GLN A 859 -35.71 -32.32 -26.27
CA GLN A 859 -36.96 -31.62 -26.04
C GLN A 859 -37.63 -32.04 -24.72
N LEU A 860 -38.33 -31.09 -24.12
CA LEU A 860 -39.41 -31.38 -23.17
C LEU A 860 -40.71 -31.61 -23.96
N LYS A 861 -41.44 -32.64 -23.61
CA LYS A 861 -42.70 -32.97 -24.30
C LYS A 861 -43.86 -32.12 -23.81
N SER A 862 -44.79 -31.79 -24.71
CA SER A 862 -46.09 -31.21 -24.39
C SER A 862 -47.00 -32.28 -23.73
N HIS A 863 -48.01 -31.84 -23.02
CA HIS A 863 -49.07 -32.63 -22.34
C HIS A 863 -48.57 -33.55 -21.22
N ALA A 864 -47.31 -33.63 -21.00
CA ALA A 864 -46.78 -34.40 -19.92
C ALA A 864 -46.15 -33.45 -18.90
N GLY A 865 -46.62 -33.51 -17.77
CA GLY A 865 -45.91 -32.91 -16.63
C GLY A 865 -44.69 -33.73 -16.31
N THR A 866 -44.02 -33.44 -15.25
CA THR A 866 -43.02 -34.32 -14.62
C THR A 866 -43.70 -35.56 -14.04
N THR A 867 -43.06 -36.73 -14.20
CA THR A 867 -43.50 -37.92 -13.47
C THR A 867 -43.08 -37.78 -12.01
N GLU A 868 -44.05 -37.76 -11.11
CA GLU A 868 -43.79 -37.63 -9.70
C GLU A 868 -43.60 -38.99 -9.06
N SER A 869 -42.44 -39.23 -8.43
CA SER A 869 -42.25 -40.41 -7.58
C SER A 869 -41.91 -39.98 -6.16
N GLN A 870 -42.71 -40.44 -5.17
CA GLN A 870 -42.43 -40.24 -3.75
C GLN A 870 -41.29 -41.15 -3.33
N ILE A 871 -40.27 -40.59 -2.69
CA ILE A 871 -39.28 -41.33 -1.97
C ILE A 871 -39.90 -41.74 -0.63
N SER A 872 -40.09 -43.04 -0.41
CA SER A 872 -40.51 -43.53 0.89
C SER A 872 -39.48 -43.20 1.96
N PRO A 873 -39.90 -42.81 3.17
CA PRO A 873 -38.98 -42.47 4.26
C PRO A 873 -38.04 -43.58 4.65
#